data_b30de4aa6d199ba9f4feb22369ecacb8
#
_entry.id   b30de4aa6d199ba9f4feb22369ecacb8
#
_cell.length_a   1.000
_cell.length_b   1.000
_cell.length_c   1.000
_cell.angle_alpha   90.00
_cell.angle_beta   90.00
_cell.angle_gamma   90.00
#
_symmetry.space_group_name_H-M   'P 1'
#
loop_
_entity.id
_entity.type
_entity.pdbx_description
1 polymer ?
#
loop_
_entity_poly.entity_id
_entity_poly.type
_entity_poly.pdbx_seq_one_letter_code
_entity_poly.pdbx_strand_id
1 'polypeptide(L)'
;MLPRIESLLSARLFIFPQLVGDRIYFLSNLAGQLSLYAMNYGGSVPEPLLPSQIALQNPELIGGYSFYVFPNIGKILVMIDNNGDENYQPMFIPIDGGFPEPAFENFFANHRVHLTQCDIEQDVVYFSAERRDKPISEAYRGDLVKNKLNKLAESEWGAYPMAHNAAHAKILLGDSYITGDSVLTLLEGEKKTILYGKPLEKRKAGENVPLNGLGSTVFTQSEKGILVTCSVFEDTYSLGYIALDKPGEIQPVKVKGILHTGAGEMTGVEHLHDEQYSISYNIDGCSMVYEGKFDEDKLSMKLKHMVVGEMPLDNGELEHLDYNKEMDIFTASFSTATSPSQLYSIERKKRDFIVMHTNEKVLGIPEEKLSKGEDASFTSFDGLRISARLYLPAESLGFKGPRPLVYYIHGGPQGQERPNFAWFSMPLIQFLTLRGFAVFVPNVRGSTGYGLSYTKRVDRDWGGQDRLDHVHAMQEVLPKDTRLDVNRAAVVGRSYGGYMTLIQAGMHSNLWKAACDMFGPYDLLTFSERIPETWKPYFKIALGNPEIPEEHHFLMERSPKSYLHQMTCPMLVIQGRNDPRVAAAESEDLVDELREKGKDIELLIFENEGHDVLKHENRITCYNAITDFFAKRLNP
;
A
#
# COMPACT_ATOMS: atom_id res chain seq x y z
N MET A 1 19.75 13.94 26.63
CA MET A 1 19.80 12.51 26.24
C MET A 1 19.19 12.43 24.85
N LEU A 2 19.83 11.76 23.91
CA LEU A 2 19.26 11.59 22.56
C LEU A 2 17.99 10.72 22.63
N PRO A 3 16.96 11.03 21.85
CA PRO A 3 15.76 10.22 21.75
C PRO A 3 16.08 8.78 21.32
N ARG A 4 15.36 7.82 21.91
CA ARG A 4 15.49 6.40 21.58
C ARG A 4 14.36 5.98 20.66
N ILE A 5 14.61 4.99 19.81
CA ILE A 5 13.58 4.49 18.89
C ILE A 5 12.38 3.90 19.65
N GLU A 6 12.63 3.30 20.83
CA GLU A 6 11.56 2.74 21.67
C GLU A 6 10.52 3.79 22.09
N SER A 7 10.92 5.07 22.15
CA SER A 7 9.96 6.16 22.40
C SER A 7 8.98 6.34 21.24
N LEU A 8 9.45 6.28 19.99
CA LEU A 8 8.59 6.34 18.80
C LEU A 8 7.72 5.08 18.68
N LEU A 9 8.32 3.90 18.91
CA LEU A 9 7.63 2.62 18.84
C LEU A 9 6.77 2.31 20.08
N SER A 10 6.75 3.21 21.09
CA SER A 10 5.78 3.13 22.18
C SER A 10 4.35 3.41 21.71
N ALA A 11 4.20 4.23 20.68
CA ALA A 11 2.92 4.40 20.00
C ALA A 11 2.57 3.13 19.25
N ARG A 12 1.43 2.55 19.59
CA ARG A 12 0.96 1.30 18.99
C ARG A 12 0.05 1.59 17.81
N LEU A 13 -0.06 0.63 16.91
CA LEU A 13 -1.00 0.69 15.79
C LEU A 13 -2.43 0.52 16.29
N PHE A 14 -3.33 1.33 15.78
CA PHE A 14 -4.77 1.20 15.92
C PHE A 14 -5.38 1.46 14.55
N ILE A 15 -5.66 0.40 13.80
CA ILE A 15 -6.02 0.47 12.39
C ILE A 15 -7.15 -0.49 12.03
N PHE A 16 -7.78 -0.28 10.91
CA PHE A 16 -8.85 -1.13 10.34
C PHE A 16 -10.00 -1.40 11.33
N PRO A 17 -10.67 -0.34 11.86
CA PRO A 17 -11.80 -0.54 12.75
C PRO A 17 -13.01 -1.08 12.00
N GLN A 18 -13.74 -2.01 12.66
CA GLN A 18 -15.08 -2.45 12.28
C GLN A 18 -15.99 -2.32 13.51
N LEU A 19 -17.08 -1.55 13.38
CA LEU A 19 -18.06 -1.37 14.46
C LEU A 19 -19.17 -2.40 14.32
N VAL A 20 -19.34 -3.27 15.33
CA VAL A 20 -20.42 -4.27 15.37
C VAL A 20 -21.08 -4.22 16.75
N GLY A 21 -22.38 -3.89 16.80
CA GLY A 21 -23.07 -3.62 18.04
C GLY A 21 -22.42 -2.46 18.80
N ASP A 22 -22.03 -2.70 20.03
CA ASP A 22 -21.35 -1.73 20.91
C ASP A 22 -19.83 -1.95 21.01
N ARG A 23 -19.24 -2.77 20.13
CA ARG A 23 -17.81 -3.07 20.12
C ARG A 23 -17.14 -2.62 18.82
N ILE A 24 -15.92 -2.08 18.96
CA ILE A 24 -15.01 -1.79 17.85
C ILE A 24 -13.96 -2.89 17.81
N TYR A 25 -13.91 -3.63 16.70
CA TYR A 25 -12.88 -4.61 16.39
C TYR A 25 -11.81 -3.93 15.53
N PHE A 26 -10.52 -4.22 15.76
CA PHE A 26 -9.45 -3.52 15.06
C PHE A 26 -8.13 -4.30 15.10
N LEU A 27 -7.23 -3.96 14.18
CA LEU A 27 -5.86 -4.49 14.19
C LEU A 27 -4.97 -3.62 15.06
N SER A 28 -4.08 -4.28 15.81
CA SER A 28 -3.04 -3.61 16.59
C SER A 28 -1.82 -4.50 16.81
N ASN A 29 -0.68 -3.85 17.09
CA ASN A 29 0.58 -4.51 17.46
C ASN A 29 0.86 -4.46 18.97
N LEU A 30 -0.18 -4.36 19.82
CA LEU A 30 -0.06 -4.27 21.28
C LEU A 30 0.76 -5.41 21.89
N ALA A 31 0.63 -6.63 21.39
CA ALA A 31 1.40 -7.80 21.82
C ALA A 31 2.75 -8.00 21.10
N GLY A 32 3.21 -7.00 20.34
CA GLY A 32 4.51 -7.03 19.64
C GLY A 32 4.45 -7.47 18.17
N GLN A 33 3.31 -7.95 17.68
CA GLN A 33 3.03 -8.24 16.28
C GLN A 33 1.59 -7.89 15.92
N LEU A 34 1.28 -7.74 14.64
CA LEU A 34 -0.04 -7.36 14.17
C LEU A 34 -1.06 -8.47 14.44
N SER A 35 -2.09 -8.17 15.24
CA SER A 35 -3.12 -9.11 15.64
C SER A 35 -4.47 -8.42 15.86
N LEU A 36 -5.52 -9.19 16.19
CA LEU A 36 -6.88 -8.70 16.35
C LEU A 36 -7.21 -8.38 17.81
N TYR A 37 -7.85 -7.23 17.99
CA TYR A 37 -8.34 -6.73 19.27
C TYR A 37 -9.77 -6.23 19.16
N ALA A 38 -10.44 -6.11 20.30
CA ALA A 38 -11.70 -5.40 20.42
C ALA A 38 -11.71 -4.47 21.63
N MET A 39 -12.56 -3.44 21.59
CA MET A 39 -12.87 -2.57 22.72
C MET A 39 -14.31 -2.08 22.63
N ASN A 40 -14.85 -1.56 23.73
CA ASN A 40 -16.19 -0.98 23.74
C ASN A 40 -16.22 0.33 22.93
N TYR A 41 -17.34 0.60 22.29
CA TYR A 41 -17.61 1.91 21.69
C TYR A 41 -17.51 3.01 22.77
N GLY A 42 -16.82 4.11 22.46
CA GLY A 42 -16.47 5.14 23.44
C GLY A 42 -15.12 4.94 24.13
N GLY A 43 -14.46 3.82 23.89
CA GLY A 43 -13.13 3.48 24.41
C GLY A 43 -13.19 2.60 25.67
N SER A 44 -12.34 1.63 25.71
CA SER A 44 -12.03 0.77 26.87
C SER A 44 -10.62 0.21 26.72
N VAL A 45 -10.17 -0.59 27.67
CA VAL A 45 -8.93 -1.35 27.51
C VAL A 45 -9.09 -2.33 26.35
N PRO A 46 -8.18 -2.35 25.36
CA PRO A 46 -8.23 -3.32 24.28
C PRO A 46 -8.10 -4.76 24.77
N GLU A 47 -9.00 -5.61 24.31
CA GLU A 47 -9.04 -7.04 24.63
C GLU A 47 -8.43 -7.83 23.45
N PRO A 48 -7.38 -8.67 23.64
CA PRO A 48 -6.86 -9.50 22.58
C PRO A 48 -7.86 -10.60 22.22
N LEU A 49 -8.09 -10.81 20.93
CA LEU A 49 -9.00 -11.85 20.42
C LEU A 49 -8.28 -13.07 19.89
N LEU A 50 -6.97 -13.00 19.74
CA LEU A 50 -6.09 -14.08 19.31
C LEU A 50 -4.93 -14.28 20.28
N PRO A 51 -4.37 -15.50 20.38
CA PRO A 51 -3.11 -15.73 21.06
C PRO A 51 -2.00 -14.82 20.53
N SER A 52 -1.16 -14.30 21.42
CA SER A 52 -0.15 -13.27 21.10
C SER A 52 0.88 -13.67 20.05
N GLN A 53 1.09 -14.98 19.83
CA GLN A 53 2.00 -15.50 18.81
C GLN A 53 1.39 -15.61 17.41
N ILE A 54 0.11 -15.34 17.24
CA ILE A 54 -0.59 -15.42 15.95
C ILE A 54 -0.66 -14.04 15.33
N ALA A 55 -0.09 -13.91 14.12
CA ALA A 55 -0.12 -12.69 13.32
C ALA A 55 -1.17 -12.76 12.22
N LEU A 56 -1.71 -11.62 11.87
CA LEU A 56 -2.62 -11.45 10.73
C LEU A 56 -1.89 -10.85 9.53
N GLN A 57 -2.52 -10.99 8.37
CA GLN A 57 -2.13 -10.33 7.13
C GLN A 57 -1.79 -8.87 7.35
N ASN A 58 -0.66 -8.43 6.79
CA ASN A 58 -0.26 -7.03 6.80
C ASN A 58 -1.01 -6.25 5.71
N PRO A 59 -1.93 -5.35 6.07
CA PRO A 59 -2.72 -4.60 5.07
C PRO A 59 -1.92 -3.54 4.31
N GLU A 60 -0.73 -3.14 4.77
CA GLU A 60 0.18 -2.27 4.00
C GLU A 60 0.70 -2.96 2.73
N LEU A 61 0.94 -4.27 2.82
CA LEU A 61 1.55 -5.02 1.73
C LEU A 61 0.54 -5.54 0.71
N ILE A 62 -0.73 -5.69 1.11
CA ILE A 62 -1.72 -6.35 0.27
C ILE A 62 -3.14 -5.86 0.56
N GLY A 63 -3.92 -5.70 -0.50
CA GLY A 63 -5.32 -5.32 -0.41
C GLY A 63 -6.23 -6.43 0.11
N GLY A 64 -7.46 -6.06 0.46
CA GLY A 64 -8.47 -6.93 1.04
C GLY A 64 -8.55 -6.81 2.56
N TYR A 65 -9.38 -7.65 3.17
CA TYR A 65 -9.62 -7.62 4.60
C TYR A 65 -8.68 -8.59 5.34
N SER A 66 -8.04 -8.12 6.40
CA SER A 66 -7.25 -8.99 7.30
C SER A 66 -8.13 -9.73 8.31
N PHE A 67 -9.33 -9.23 8.55
CA PHE A 67 -10.40 -9.88 9.32
C PHE A 67 -11.76 -9.31 8.92
N TYR A 68 -12.84 -10.02 9.28
CA TYR A 68 -14.20 -9.50 9.21
C TYR A 68 -15.09 -10.20 10.24
N VAL A 69 -15.96 -9.43 10.94
CA VAL A 69 -16.83 -9.91 12.01
C VAL A 69 -18.20 -10.29 11.46
N PHE A 70 -18.70 -11.48 11.79
CA PHE A 70 -19.99 -12.02 11.38
C PHE A 70 -20.84 -12.32 12.63
N PRO A 71 -21.58 -11.33 13.15
CA PRO A 71 -22.32 -11.47 14.41
C PRO A 71 -23.46 -12.50 14.33
N ASN A 72 -24.09 -12.67 13.15
CA ASN A 72 -25.19 -13.63 12.98
C ASN A 72 -24.77 -15.07 13.28
N ILE A 73 -23.52 -15.42 12.98
CA ILE A 73 -22.94 -16.76 13.24
C ILE A 73 -22.01 -16.79 14.44
N GLY A 74 -21.83 -15.64 15.15
CA GLY A 74 -20.97 -15.52 16.33
C GLY A 74 -19.49 -15.77 16.05
N LYS A 75 -18.99 -15.45 14.85
CA LYS A 75 -17.61 -15.73 14.42
C LYS A 75 -16.94 -14.52 13.81
N ILE A 76 -15.61 -14.56 13.83
CA ILE A 76 -14.75 -13.65 13.08
C ILE A 76 -13.94 -14.51 12.09
N LEU A 77 -13.93 -14.10 10.83
CA LEU A 77 -13.01 -14.63 9.83
C LEU A 77 -11.72 -13.83 9.90
N VAL A 78 -10.58 -14.48 10.05
CA VAL A 78 -9.26 -13.87 10.16
C VAL A 78 -8.33 -14.45 9.10
N MET A 79 -7.46 -13.61 8.53
CA MET A 79 -6.46 -14.02 7.54
C MET A 79 -5.12 -14.14 8.24
N ILE A 80 -4.70 -15.37 8.56
CA ILE A 80 -3.48 -15.66 9.32
C ILE A 80 -2.26 -15.55 8.40
N ASP A 81 -1.21 -14.87 8.90
CA ASP A 81 0.12 -14.84 8.32
C ASP A 81 1.10 -15.65 9.17
N ASN A 82 2.01 -16.37 8.53
CA ASN A 82 3.02 -17.17 9.23
C ASN A 82 4.41 -16.57 9.06
N ASN A 83 4.83 -15.70 9.98
CA ASN A 83 6.15 -15.06 9.98
C ASN A 83 6.51 -14.32 8.68
N GLY A 84 5.53 -13.70 8.04
CA GLY A 84 5.73 -12.90 6.84
C GLY A 84 5.87 -13.70 5.54
N ASP A 85 5.45 -14.98 5.52
CA ASP A 85 5.51 -15.82 4.32
C ASP A 85 4.43 -15.47 3.28
N GLU A 86 3.50 -14.58 3.64
CA GLU A 86 2.37 -14.10 2.84
C GLU A 86 1.46 -15.22 2.30
N ASN A 87 1.52 -16.44 2.82
CA ASN A 87 0.60 -17.51 2.48
C ASN A 87 -0.67 -17.42 3.33
N TYR A 88 -1.35 -16.30 3.26
CA TYR A 88 -2.51 -15.99 4.09
C TYR A 88 -3.57 -17.08 4.04
N GLN A 89 -4.02 -17.50 5.23
CA GLN A 89 -4.99 -18.58 5.38
C GLN A 89 -6.25 -18.08 6.11
N PRO A 90 -7.46 -18.29 5.53
CA PRO A 90 -8.71 -17.95 6.19
C PRO A 90 -8.98 -18.90 7.35
N MET A 91 -9.18 -18.36 8.54
CA MET A 91 -9.46 -19.09 9.77
C MET A 91 -10.67 -18.47 10.47
N PHE A 92 -11.40 -19.26 11.25
CA PHE A 92 -12.44 -18.76 12.13
C PHE A 92 -11.98 -18.71 13.57
N ILE A 93 -12.43 -17.67 14.29
CA ILE A 93 -12.41 -17.61 15.75
C ILE A 93 -13.82 -17.26 16.27
N PRO A 94 -14.16 -17.59 17.53
CA PRO A 94 -15.36 -17.06 18.18
C PRO A 94 -15.36 -15.53 18.23
N ILE A 95 -16.54 -14.90 18.26
CA ILE A 95 -16.66 -13.44 18.28
C ILE A 95 -16.00 -12.80 19.51
N ASP A 96 -15.92 -13.53 20.62
CA ASP A 96 -15.25 -13.12 21.86
C ASP A 96 -13.77 -13.55 21.93
N GLY A 97 -13.21 -14.02 20.80
CA GLY A 97 -11.83 -14.46 20.71
C GLY A 97 -11.63 -15.95 20.99
N GLY A 98 -10.48 -16.45 20.58
CA GLY A 98 -10.12 -17.86 20.77
C GLY A 98 -9.00 -18.34 19.87
N PHE A 99 -8.76 -19.65 19.87
CA PHE A 99 -7.82 -20.27 18.94
C PHE A 99 -8.45 -20.37 17.54
N PRO A 100 -7.69 -20.06 16.48
CA PRO A 100 -8.20 -20.13 15.11
C PRO A 100 -8.37 -21.58 14.65
N GLU A 101 -9.49 -21.83 13.96
CA GLU A 101 -9.80 -23.08 13.29
C GLU A 101 -9.86 -22.84 11.77
N PRO A 102 -9.38 -23.77 10.92
CA PRO A 102 -9.41 -23.59 9.47
C PRO A 102 -10.85 -23.37 8.96
N ALA A 103 -11.04 -22.31 8.18
CA ALA A 103 -12.27 -22.13 7.43
C ALA A 103 -12.32 -23.12 6.26
N PHE A 104 -13.52 -23.57 5.88
CA PHE A 104 -13.74 -24.41 4.71
C PHE A 104 -12.87 -25.69 4.68
N GLU A 105 -12.74 -26.37 5.85
CA GLU A 105 -12.02 -27.63 5.97
C GLU A 105 -10.56 -27.59 5.48
N ASN A 106 -9.90 -26.44 5.62
CA ASN A 106 -8.52 -26.21 5.16
C ASN A 106 -8.32 -26.34 3.63
N PHE A 107 -9.36 -26.04 2.86
CA PHE A 107 -9.32 -26.14 1.39
C PHE A 107 -8.17 -25.33 0.78
N PHE A 108 -7.83 -24.19 1.37
CA PHE A 108 -6.86 -23.24 0.83
C PHE A 108 -5.39 -23.50 1.22
N ALA A 109 -5.06 -24.65 1.79
CA ALA A 109 -3.70 -24.95 2.29
C ALA A 109 -2.57 -24.73 1.25
N ASN A 110 -2.86 -24.86 -0.05
CA ASN A 110 -1.91 -24.68 -1.15
C ASN A 110 -2.13 -23.38 -1.93
N HIS A 111 -2.84 -22.40 -1.34
CA HIS A 111 -3.11 -21.11 -1.95
C HIS A 111 -2.59 -19.98 -1.07
N ARG A 112 -2.33 -18.84 -1.69
CA ARG A 112 -2.25 -17.54 -1.05
C ARG A 112 -3.63 -16.89 -1.22
N VAL A 113 -4.30 -16.56 -0.13
CA VAL A 113 -5.71 -16.17 -0.18
C VAL A 113 -5.91 -14.72 0.23
N HIS A 114 -6.76 -14.01 -0.50
CA HIS A 114 -7.17 -12.64 -0.23
C HIS A 114 -8.67 -12.59 -0.01
N LEU A 115 -9.11 -12.06 1.13
CA LEU A 115 -10.50 -11.80 1.43
C LEU A 115 -10.91 -10.49 0.78
N THR A 116 -11.69 -10.53 -0.29
CA THR A 116 -11.92 -9.36 -1.16
C THR A 116 -13.22 -8.63 -0.89
N GLN A 117 -14.29 -9.37 -0.56
CA GLN A 117 -15.62 -8.82 -0.28
C GLN A 117 -16.27 -9.59 0.86
N CYS A 118 -17.05 -8.88 1.67
CA CYS A 118 -17.80 -9.45 2.79
C CYS A 118 -19.22 -8.89 2.81
N ASP A 119 -20.20 -9.76 3.04
CA ASP A 119 -21.59 -9.38 3.31
C ASP A 119 -21.98 -9.88 4.69
N ILE A 120 -22.08 -8.95 5.63
CA ILE A 120 -22.43 -9.20 7.04
C ILE A 120 -23.91 -9.59 7.22
N GLU A 121 -24.80 -9.16 6.32
CA GLU A 121 -26.24 -9.42 6.40
C GLU A 121 -26.55 -10.87 5.99
N GLN A 122 -25.80 -11.43 5.03
CA GLN A 122 -26.03 -12.76 4.48
C GLN A 122 -24.96 -13.79 4.85
N ASP A 123 -23.95 -13.42 5.63
CA ASP A 123 -22.81 -14.26 6.02
C ASP A 123 -22.09 -14.88 4.81
N VAL A 124 -21.85 -14.07 3.79
CA VAL A 124 -21.18 -14.45 2.53
C VAL A 124 -19.86 -13.69 2.38
N VAL A 125 -18.86 -14.39 1.86
CA VAL A 125 -17.54 -13.83 1.59
C VAL A 125 -17.08 -14.17 0.18
N TYR A 126 -16.14 -13.37 -0.33
CA TYR A 126 -15.47 -13.63 -1.60
C TYR A 126 -13.97 -13.66 -1.42
N PHE A 127 -13.32 -14.57 -2.11
CA PHE A 127 -11.87 -14.75 -2.07
C PHE A 127 -11.29 -14.70 -3.48
N SER A 128 -10.12 -14.09 -3.58
CA SER A 128 -9.15 -14.36 -4.63
C SER A 128 -8.09 -15.29 -4.05
N ALA A 129 -7.88 -16.44 -4.67
CA ALA A 129 -6.96 -17.47 -4.20
C ALA A 129 -5.90 -17.75 -5.27
N GLU A 130 -4.68 -17.34 -5.01
CA GLU A 130 -3.53 -17.52 -5.89
C GLU A 130 -2.95 -18.92 -5.71
N ARG A 131 -2.84 -19.66 -6.81
CA ARG A 131 -2.14 -20.94 -6.80
C ARG A 131 -0.64 -20.73 -6.59
N ARG A 132 -0.04 -21.57 -5.72
CA ARG A 132 1.40 -21.47 -5.42
C ARG A 132 2.27 -22.21 -6.43
N ASP A 133 1.68 -23.10 -7.23
CA ASP A 133 2.37 -24.00 -8.16
C ASP A 133 2.26 -23.58 -9.64
N LYS A 134 1.45 -22.57 -9.94
CA LYS A 134 1.24 -22.10 -11.31
C LYS A 134 0.62 -20.69 -11.33
N PRO A 135 0.74 -19.94 -12.44
CA PRO A 135 0.25 -18.58 -12.57
C PRO A 135 -1.28 -18.52 -12.74
N ILE A 136 -2.02 -19.05 -11.78
CA ILE A 136 -3.49 -19.05 -11.81
C ILE A 136 -4.03 -18.50 -10.50
N SER A 137 -4.90 -17.51 -10.62
CA SER A 137 -5.76 -17.00 -9.55
C SER A 137 -7.17 -17.55 -9.74
N GLU A 138 -7.78 -17.95 -8.65
CA GLU A 138 -9.12 -18.54 -8.60
C GLU A 138 -10.04 -17.66 -7.74
N ALA A 139 -11.23 -17.34 -8.25
CA ALA A 139 -12.26 -16.62 -7.51
C ALA A 139 -13.21 -17.59 -6.83
N TYR A 140 -13.52 -17.35 -5.56
CA TYR A 140 -14.46 -18.16 -4.77
C TYR A 140 -15.50 -17.30 -4.06
N ARG A 141 -16.71 -17.84 -3.93
CA ARG A 141 -17.74 -17.38 -3.00
C ARG A 141 -17.87 -18.39 -1.86
N GLY A 142 -17.77 -17.92 -0.63
CA GLY A 142 -17.97 -18.70 0.60
C GLY A 142 -19.31 -18.40 1.24
N ASP A 143 -20.09 -19.42 1.54
CA ASP A 143 -21.28 -19.38 2.40
C ASP A 143 -20.83 -19.84 3.80
N LEU A 144 -20.77 -18.91 4.76
CA LEU A 144 -20.20 -19.16 6.07
C LEU A 144 -21.12 -20.00 6.96
N VAL A 145 -22.43 -19.88 6.78
CA VAL A 145 -23.43 -20.68 7.53
C VAL A 145 -23.31 -22.16 7.15
N LYS A 146 -23.17 -22.44 5.85
CA LYS A 146 -23.05 -23.82 5.35
C LYS A 146 -21.61 -24.32 5.31
N ASN A 147 -20.64 -23.47 5.60
CA ASN A 147 -19.20 -23.73 5.45
C ASN A 147 -18.86 -24.30 4.06
N LYS A 148 -19.38 -23.67 3.00
CA LYS A 148 -19.26 -24.17 1.62
C LYS A 148 -18.63 -23.13 0.70
N LEU A 149 -17.69 -23.58 -0.12
CA LEU A 149 -17.07 -22.82 -1.20
C LEU A 149 -17.68 -23.14 -2.56
N ASN A 150 -17.89 -22.11 -3.38
CA ASN A 150 -18.22 -22.24 -4.78
C ASN A 150 -17.18 -21.50 -5.60
N LYS A 151 -16.47 -22.22 -6.49
CA LYS A 151 -15.56 -21.61 -7.46
C LYS A 151 -16.38 -20.83 -8.49
N LEU A 152 -15.99 -19.59 -8.74
CA LEU A 152 -16.65 -18.67 -9.67
C LEU A 152 -15.93 -18.58 -11.01
N ALA A 153 -14.60 -18.46 -10.96
CA ALA A 153 -13.75 -18.31 -12.13
C ALA A 153 -12.30 -18.66 -11.81
N GLU A 154 -11.49 -18.72 -12.85
CA GLU A 154 -10.02 -18.71 -12.76
C GLU A 154 -9.44 -17.93 -13.92
N SER A 155 -8.24 -17.33 -13.70
CA SER A 155 -7.51 -16.55 -14.70
C SER A 155 -6.03 -16.46 -14.34
N GLU A 156 -5.17 -16.33 -15.34
CA GLU A 156 -3.76 -15.93 -15.13
C GLU A 156 -3.63 -14.44 -14.76
N TRP A 157 -4.72 -13.67 -14.86
CA TRP A 157 -4.72 -12.20 -14.76
C TRP A 157 -5.50 -11.67 -13.57
N GLY A 158 -5.93 -12.56 -12.66
CA GLY A 158 -6.54 -12.17 -11.40
C GLY A 158 -7.87 -12.85 -11.11
N ALA A 159 -8.86 -12.79 -12.01
CA ALA A 159 -10.25 -13.18 -11.71
C ALA A 159 -10.75 -12.59 -10.37
N TYR A 160 -10.32 -11.37 -10.05
CA TYR A 160 -10.48 -10.76 -8.72
C TYR A 160 -11.95 -10.35 -8.46
N PRO A 161 -12.62 -10.85 -7.40
CA PRO A 161 -13.97 -10.43 -7.05
C PRO A 161 -13.98 -8.96 -6.60
N MET A 162 -14.60 -8.07 -7.40
CA MET A 162 -14.60 -6.63 -7.17
C MET A 162 -15.87 -6.12 -6.51
N ALA A 163 -17.03 -6.68 -6.86
CA ALA A 163 -18.32 -6.32 -6.29
C ALA A 163 -19.37 -7.41 -6.53
N HIS A 164 -20.45 -7.37 -5.76
CA HIS A 164 -21.63 -8.21 -5.94
C HIS A 164 -22.90 -7.37 -5.78
N ASN A 165 -24.02 -7.84 -6.38
CA ASN A 165 -25.33 -7.25 -6.12
C ASN A 165 -25.94 -7.83 -4.83
N ALA A 166 -27.00 -7.20 -4.32
CA ALA A 166 -27.60 -7.59 -3.04
C ALA A 166 -28.05 -9.07 -2.97
N ALA A 167 -28.48 -9.65 -4.09
CA ALA A 167 -28.89 -11.06 -4.15
C ALA A 167 -27.73 -12.03 -4.42
N HIS A 168 -26.47 -11.58 -4.55
CA HIS A 168 -25.31 -12.38 -4.97
C HIS A 168 -25.51 -13.16 -6.28
N ALA A 169 -26.46 -12.72 -7.11
CA ALA A 169 -26.74 -13.31 -8.42
C ALA A 169 -25.88 -12.71 -9.54
N LYS A 170 -25.34 -11.51 -9.31
CA LYS A 170 -24.46 -10.76 -10.20
C LYS A 170 -23.16 -10.47 -9.48
N ILE A 171 -22.04 -10.87 -10.06
CA ILE A 171 -20.71 -10.71 -9.47
C ILE A 171 -19.80 -10.07 -10.51
N LEU A 172 -19.05 -9.04 -10.10
CA LEU A 172 -18.04 -8.40 -10.94
C LEU A 172 -16.68 -9.04 -10.68
N LEU A 173 -16.02 -9.46 -11.75
CA LEU A 173 -14.66 -10.01 -11.74
C LEU A 173 -13.74 -9.12 -12.57
N GLY A 174 -12.57 -8.82 -12.03
CA GLY A 174 -11.52 -8.04 -12.69
C GLY A 174 -10.33 -8.89 -13.10
N ASP A 175 -9.84 -8.71 -14.32
CA ASP A 175 -8.53 -9.12 -14.78
C ASP A 175 -7.68 -7.90 -15.05
N SER A 176 -6.38 -7.92 -14.71
CA SER A 176 -5.46 -6.83 -14.96
C SER A 176 -4.17 -7.34 -15.60
N TYR A 177 -3.87 -6.86 -16.81
CA TYR A 177 -2.69 -7.30 -17.58
C TYR A 177 -1.45 -6.51 -17.20
N ILE A 178 -1.63 -5.22 -17.01
CA ILE A 178 -0.63 -4.25 -16.56
C ILE A 178 -1.38 -3.07 -15.95
N THR A 179 -0.68 -2.21 -15.21
CA THR A 179 -1.26 -0.98 -14.67
C THR A 179 -2.04 -0.21 -15.73
N GLY A 180 -3.32 0.00 -15.50
CA GLY A 180 -4.21 0.74 -16.39
C GLY A 180 -4.82 -0.07 -17.55
N ASP A 181 -4.50 -1.35 -17.70
CA ASP A 181 -5.07 -2.23 -18.73
C ASP A 181 -5.83 -3.39 -18.07
N SER A 182 -7.12 -3.21 -17.90
CA SER A 182 -7.98 -4.13 -17.17
C SER A 182 -9.22 -4.54 -17.97
N VAL A 183 -9.78 -5.68 -17.61
CA VAL A 183 -11.06 -6.19 -18.12
C VAL A 183 -12.01 -6.40 -16.97
N LEU A 184 -13.22 -5.86 -17.08
CA LEU A 184 -14.29 -6.06 -16.12
C LEU A 184 -15.32 -7.02 -16.71
N THR A 185 -15.59 -8.11 -16.01
CA THR A 185 -16.51 -9.17 -16.41
C THR A 185 -17.65 -9.30 -15.40
N LEU A 186 -18.89 -9.33 -15.88
CA LEU A 186 -20.07 -9.67 -15.11
C LEU A 186 -20.32 -11.17 -15.18
N LEU A 187 -20.46 -11.82 -14.04
CA LEU A 187 -20.87 -13.22 -13.89
C LEU A 187 -22.30 -13.28 -13.39
N GLU A 188 -23.19 -13.95 -14.15
CA GLU A 188 -24.58 -14.24 -13.81
C GLU A 188 -24.82 -15.75 -13.92
N GLY A 189 -24.77 -16.47 -12.79
CA GLY A 189 -24.69 -17.93 -12.81
C GLY A 189 -23.43 -18.41 -13.55
N GLU A 190 -23.59 -19.14 -14.65
CA GLU A 190 -22.48 -19.58 -15.51
C GLU A 190 -22.18 -18.61 -16.68
N LYS A 191 -23.06 -17.63 -16.91
CA LYS A 191 -22.92 -16.67 -18.01
C LYS A 191 -21.89 -15.60 -17.64
N LYS A 192 -20.88 -15.44 -18.49
CA LYS A 192 -19.87 -14.36 -18.42
C LYS A 192 -20.13 -13.32 -19.50
N THR A 193 -20.21 -12.05 -19.11
CA THR A 193 -20.37 -10.91 -20.03
C THR A 193 -19.25 -9.91 -19.75
N ILE A 194 -18.43 -9.58 -20.75
CA ILE A 194 -17.42 -8.52 -20.63
C ILE A 194 -18.16 -7.19 -20.62
N LEU A 195 -18.10 -6.48 -19.50
CA LEU A 195 -18.71 -5.16 -19.36
C LEU A 195 -17.83 -4.07 -19.95
N TYR A 196 -16.49 -4.17 -19.75
CA TYR A 196 -15.55 -3.20 -20.30
C TYR A 196 -14.14 -3.78 -20.42
N GLY A 197 -13.33 -3.21 -21.30
CA GLY A 197 -11.98 -3.69 -21.61
C GLY A 197 -11.97 -4.75 -22.71
N LYS A 198 -10.78 -5.06 -23.21
CA LYS A 198 -10.59 -6.05 -24.28
C LYS A 198 -9.64 -7.15 -23.83
N PRO A 199 -10.11 -8.40 -23.70
CA PRO A 199 -9.24 -9.52 -23.35
C PRO A 199 -8.06 -9.72 -24.30
N LEU A 200 -6.91 -10.16 -23.76
CA LEU A 200 -5.68 -10.34 -24.54
C LEU A 200 -5.87 -11.29 -25.73
N GLU A 201 -6.59 -12.39 -25.52
CA GLU A 201 -6.86 -13.41 -26.55
C GLU A 201 -7.76 -12.91 -27.69
N LYS A 202 -8.41 -11.75 -27.51
CA LYS A 202 -9.24 -11.08 -28.53
C LYS A 202 -8.51 -9.95 -29.24
N ARG A 203 -7.25 -9.67 -28.87
CA ARG A 203 -6.43 -8.60 -29.48
C ARG A 203 -5.71 -9.13 -30.70
N LYS A 204 -5.61 -8.27 -31.72
CA LYS A 204 -4.73 -8.55 -32.88
C LYS A 204 -3.28 -8.19 -32.54
N ALA A 205 -2.35 -8.87 -33.17
CA ALA A 205 -0.92 -8.52 -33.02
C ALA A 205 -0.67 -7.04 -33.38
N GLY A 206 -0.05 -6.30 -32.48
CA GLY A 206 0.22 -4.86 -32.63
C GLY A 206 -1.01 -3.95 -32.47
N GLU A 207 -2.14 -4.47 -32.00
CA GLU A 207 -3.30 -3.63 -31.71
C GLU A 207 -3.05 -2.74 -30.49
N ASN A 208 -3.19 -1.44 -30.67
CA ASN A 208 -3.15 -0.48 -29.57
C ASN A 208 -4.53 -0.42 -28.89
N VAL A 209 -4.66 -1.05 -27.73
CA VAL A 209 -5.86 -0.98 -26.89
C VAL A 209 -5.71 0.20 -25.93
N PRO A 210 -6.65 1.16 -25.92
CA PRO A 210 -6.59 2.28 -24.98
C PRO A 210 -6.61 1.80 -23.53
N LEU A 211 -5.77 2.41 -22.69
CA LEU A 211 -5.78 2.18 -21.25
C LEU A 211 -7.09 2.67 -20.66
N ASN A 212 -7.55 2.00 -19.62
CA ASN A 212 -8.82 2.31 -18.97
C ASN A 212 -8.71 2.59 -17.46
N GLY A 213 -7.66 2.10 -16.79
CA GLY A 213 -7.41 2.34 -15.37
C GLY A 213 -8.61 2.00 -14.48
N LEU A 214 -9.31 0.89 -14.76
CA LEU A 214 -10.46 0.52 -13.93
C LEU A 214 -10.01 0.23 -12.49
N GLY A 215 -10.66 0.90 -11.55
CA GLY A 215 -10.39 0.77 -10.12
C GLY A 215 -11.63 0.30 -9.34
N SER A 216 -11.94 0.98 -8.23
CA SER A 216 -13.07 0.68 -7.36
C SER A 216 -14.38 0.61 -8.14
N THR A 217 -15.20 -0.42 -7.87
CA THR A 217 -16.48 -0.66 -8.56
C THR A 217 -17.58 -0.99 -7.56
N VAL A 218 -18.78 -0.45 -7.78
CA VAL A 218 -19.97 -0.78 -7.00
C VAL A 218 -21.20 -0.87 -7.88
N PHE A 219 -22.16 -1.73 -7.55
CA PHE A 219 -23.48 -1.70 -8.16
C PHE A 219 -24.23 -0.44 -7.75
N THR A 220 -25.00 0.14 -8.67
CA THR A 220 -25.92 1.23 -8.30
C THR A 220 -27.09 0.70 -7.47
N GLN A 221 -27.77 1.58 -6.73
CA GLN A 221 -28.94 1.22 -5.93
C GLN A 221 -30.02 0.53 -6.76
N SER A 222 -30.19 0.91 -8.02
CA SER A 222 -31.15 0.29 -8.93
C SER A 222 -30.73 -1.09 -9.46
N GLU A 223 -29.45 -1.47 -9.27
CA GLU A 223 -28.79 -2.63 -9.90
C GLU A 223 -28.89 -2.68 -11.44
N LYS A 224 -29.18 -1.54 -12.09
CA LYS A 224 -29.19 -1.42 -13.57
C LYS A 224 -27.81 -1.12 -14.13
N GLY A 225 -26.91 -0.61 -13.32
CA GLY A 225 -25.55 -0.25 -13.71
C GLY A 225 -24.55 -0.39 -12.57
N ILE A 226 -23.32 -0.05 -12.88
CA ILE A 226 -22.23 0.05 -11.94
C ILE A 226 -21.57 1.42 -12.02
N LEU A 227 -21.12 1.91 -10.87
CA LEU A 227 -20.15 3.01 -10.80
C LEU A 227 -18.74 2.42 -10.74
N VAL A 228 -17.81 3.06 -11.44
CA VAL A 228 -16.42 2.63 -11.48
C VAL A 228 -15.50 3.84 -11.53
N THR A 229 -14.42 3.82 -10.73
CA THR A 229 -13.33 4.78 -10.93
C THR A 229 -12.50 4.36 -12.14
N CYS A 230 -12.15 5.29 -13.03
CA CYS A 230 -11.42 4.97 -14.25
C CYS A 230 -10.62 6.16 -14.77
N SER A 231 -9.61 5.88 -15.59
CA SER A 231 -8.81 6.89 -16.29
C SER A 231 -9.27 7.15 -17.74
N VAL A 232 -10.46 6.67 -18.11
CA VAL A 232 -10.98 6.79 -19.50
C VAL A 232 -11.22 8.24 -19.89
N PHE A 233 -11.65 9.09 -18.95
CA PHE A 233 -12.02 10.48 -19.23
C PHE A 233 -10.98 11.48 -18.75
N GLU A 234 -10.31 11.16 -17.63
CA GLU A 234 -9.29 12.00 -17.00
C GLU A 234 -8.13 11.12 -16.52
N ASP A 235 -6.91 11.54 -16.76
CA ASP A 235 -5.69 10.81 -16.35
C ASP A 235 -5.62 10.58 -14.84
N THR A 236 -6.10 11.55 -14.05
CA THR A 236 -6.16 11.53 -12.58
C THR A 236 -7.39 10.78 -12.05
N TYR A 237 -7.97 9.94 -12.85
CA TYR A 237 -9.18 9.17 -12.61
C TYR A 237 -10.43 10.02 -12.39
N SER A 238 -11.52 9.48 -12.82
CA SER A 238 -12.85 10.06 -12.70
C SER A 238 -13.89 8.96 -12.50
N LEU A 239 -15.11 9.34 -12.18
CA LEU A 239 -16.20 8.40 -12.01
C LEU A 239 -16.88 8.09 -13.34
N GLY A 240 -16.93 6.81 -13.70
CA GLY A 240 -17.66 6.28 -14.85
C GLY A 240 -18.90 5.50 -14.44
N TYR A 241 -19.84 5.38 -15.36
CA TYR A 241 -21.03 4.54 -15.25
C TYR A 241 -21.10 3.54 -16.41
N ILE A 242 -21.38 2.29 -16.13
CA ILE A 242 -21.61 1.24 -17.12
C ILE A 242 -23.01 0.66 -16.89
N ALA A 243 -23.89 0.82 -17.87
CA ALA A 243 -25.21 0.19 -17.85
C ALA A 243 -25.06 -1.32 -18.14
N LEU A 244 -25.69 -2.19 -17.36
CA LEU A 244 -25.55 -3.65 -17.52
C LEU A 244 -26.17 -4.16 -18.81
N ASP A 245 -27.14 -3.43 -19.38
CA ASP A 245 -27.78 -3.74 -20.68
C ASP A 245 -27.00 -3.22 -21.88
N LYS A 246 -25.92 -2.45 -21.66
CA LYS A 246 -25.05 -1.88 -22.71
C LYS A 246 -23.58 -2.18 -22.46
N PRO A 247 -23.18 -3.45 -22.48
CA PRO A 247 -21.78 -3.81 -22.26
C PRO A 247 -20.87 -3.22 -23.34
N GLY A 248 -19.67 -2.81 -22.95
CA GLY A 248 -18.69 -2.15 -23.81
C GLY A 248 -18.76 -0.63 -23.82
N GLU A 249 -19.80 -0.03 -23.23
CA GLU A 249 -19.96 1.41 -23.14
C GLU A 249 -19.77 1.91 -21.71
N ILE A 250 -18.87 2.89 -21.51
CA ILE A 250 -18.71 3.61 -20.25
C ILE A 250 -19.06 5.08 -20.47
N GLN A 251 -19.84 5.65 -19.56
CA GLN A 251 -20.30 7.04 -19.63
C GLN A 251 -19.72 7.85 -18.46
N PRO A 252 -19.31 9.11 -18.67
CA PRO A 252 -18.78 9.93 -17.59
C PRO A 252 -19.87 10.31 -16.59
N VAL A 253 -19.58 10.23 -15.31
CA VAL A 253 -20.42 10.74 -14.23
C VAL A 253 -19.92 12.11 -13.82
N LYS A 254 -20.77 13.13 -13.89
CA LYS A 254 -20.41 14.50 -13.53
C LYS A 254 -20.37 14.67 -12.01
N VAL A 255 -19.17 14.74 -11.44
CA VAL A 255 -18.96 15.03 -10.01
C VAL A 255 -19.03 16.54 -9.76
N LYS A 256 -19.76 16.96 -8.72
CA LYS A 256 -19.95 18.36 -8.31
C LYS A 256 -19.76 18.51 -6.81
N GLY A 257 -19.25 19.67 -6.37
CA GLY A 257 -19.09 19.99 -4.95
C GLY A 257 -17.74 19.58 -4.37
N ILE A 258 -16.72 19.40 -5.19
CA ILE A 258 -15.34 19.21 -4.77
C ILE A 258 -14.87 20.50 -4.07
N LEU A 259 -14.29 20.35 -2.87
CA LEU A 259 -13.78 21.45 -2.04
C LEU A 259 -12.23 21.47 -1.97
N HIS A 260 -11.59 20.32 -2.09
CA HIS A 260 -10.14 20.23 -2.06
C HIS A 260 -9.51 20.87 -3.31
N THR A 261 -8.25 21.28 -3.14
CA THR A 261 -7.35 21.75 -4.21
C THR A 261 -6.03 21.03 -4.07
N GLY A 262 -5.22 21.02 -5.12
CA GLY A 262 -3.91 20.35 -5.13
C GLY A 262 -3.83 19.29 -6.23
N ALA A 263 -2.65 18.70 -6.37
CA ALA A 263 -2.40 17.61 -7.31
C ALA A 263 -2.79 16.27 -6.68
N GLY A 264 -3.51 15.45 -7.43
CA GLY A 264 -3.92 14.15 -6.90
C GLY A 264 -4.85 13.41 -7.82
N GLU A 265 -5.47 12.33 -7.33
CA GLU A 265 -6.35 11.47 -8.11
C GLU A 265 -7.54 10.96 -7.28
N MET A 266 -8.61 10.59 -7.97
CA MET A 266 -9.74 9.86 -7.37
C MET A 266 -9.29 8.42 -7.10
N THR A 267 -9.53 7.93 -5.87
CA THR A 267 -9.07 6.60 -5.45
C THR A 267 -10.19 5.60 -5.22
N GLY A 268 -11.41 6.04 -4.93
CA GLY A 268 -12.47 5.09 -4.61
C GLY A 268 -13.88 5.63 -4.72
N VAL A 269 -14.81 4.68 -4.88
CA VAL A 269 -16.26 4.86 -4.74
C VAL A 269 -16.82 3.66 -3.98
N GLU A 270 -17.63 3.91 -2.93
CA GLU A 270 -18.31 2.87 -2.16
C GLU A 270 -19.77 3.23 -1.97
N HIS A 271 -20.64 2.23 -1.98
CA HIS A 271 -22.06 2.41 -1.71
C HIS A 271 -22.31 2.40 -0.20
N LEU A 272 -22.99 3.42 0.31
CA LEU A 272 -23.36 3.50 1.72
C LEU A 272 -24.77 2.93 1.94
N HIS A 273 -25.76 3.63 1.47
CA HIS A 273 -27.15 3.21 1.47
C HIS A 273 -27.97 4.07 0.49
N ASP A 274 -29.08 3.58 -0.01
CA ASP A 274 -29.93 4.27 -0.99
C ASP A 274 -29.09 4.85 -2.15
N GLU A 275 -29.21 6.13 -2.46
CA GLU A 275 -28.41 6.83 -3.47
C GLU A 275 -27.15 7.51 -2.90
N GLN A 276 -26.74 7.16 -1.66
CA GLN A 276 -25.57 7.74 -0.98
C GLN A 276 -24.33 6.87 -1.20
N TYR A 277 -23.22 7.54 -1.49
CA TYR A 277 -21.92 6.94 -1.77
C TYR A 277 -20.82 7.71 -1.05
N SER A 278 -19.72 7.06 -0.72
CA SER A 278 -18.46 7.73 -0.41
C SER A 278 -17.60 7.84 -1.68
N ILE A 279 -16.91 8.96 -1.82
CA ILE A 279 -15.95 9.23 -2.91
C ILE A 279 -14.63 9.65 -2.28
N SER A 280 -13.59 8.93 -2.59
CA SER A 280 -12.26 9.13 -2.01
C SER A 280 -11.28 9.71 -3.03
N TYR A 281 -10.38 10.58 -2.54
CA TYR A 281 -9.28 11.17 -3.28
C TYR A 281 -8.00 11.08 -2.47
N ASN A 282 -6.88 11.03 -3.18
CA ASN A 282 -5.53 11.21 -2.66
C ASN A 282 -4.97 12.52 -3.24
N ILE A 283 -4.74 13.52 -2.40
CA ILE A 283 -4.27 14.85 -2.82
C ILE A 283 -2.90 15.11 -2.18
N ASP A 284 -1.84 15.08 -2.98
CA ASP A 284 -0.44 15.18 -2.55
C ASP A 284 -0.12 14.30 -1.31
N GLY A 285 -0.64 13.07 -1.32
CA GLY A 285 -0.45 12.09 -0.24
C GLY A 285 -1.44 12.19 0.92
N CYS A 286 -2.36 13.15 0.94
CA CYS A 286 -3.37 13.27 1.98
C CYS A 286 -4.72 12.71 1.53
N SER A 287 -5.43 12.04 2.43
CA SER A 287 -6.75 11.47 2.13
C SER A 287 -7.85 12.52 2.21
N MET A 288 -8.75 12.50 1.20
CA MET A 288 -9.97 13.29 1.18
C MET A 288 -11.15 12.37 0.89
N VAL A 289 -12.15 12.33 1.75
CA VAL A 289 -13.35 11.50 1.57
C VAL A 289 -14.59 12.36 1.67
N TYR A 290 -15.45 12.21 0.68
CA TYR A 290 -16.74 12.89 0.60
C TYR A 290 -17.89 11.90 0.67
N GLU A 291 -18.98 12.32 1.27
CA GLU A 291 -20.28 11.73 1.06
C GLU A 291 -20.96 12.43 -0.11
N GLY A 292 -21.52 11.66 -1.02
CA GLY A 292 -22.20 12.16 -2.21
C GLY A 292 -23.52 11.46 -2.48
N LYS A 293 -24.41 12.13 -3.20
CA LYS A 293 -25.64 11.56 -3.71
C LYS A 293 -25.54 11.38 -5.22
N PHE A 294 -25.77 10.14 -5.68
CA PHE A 294 -25.82 9.82 -7.12
C PHE A 294 -27.23 9.93 -7.68
N ASP A 295 -27.37 10.62 -8.81
CA ASP A 295 -28.58 10.70 -9.62
C ASP A 295 -28.30 9.91 -10.92
N GLU A 296 -28.85 8.69 -10.99
CA GLU A 296 -28.56 7.75 -12.08
C GLU A 296 -29.14 8.22 -13.42
N ASP A 297 -30.32 8.88 -13.41
CA ASP A 297 -30.94 9.40 -14.63
C ASP A 297 -30.12 10.53 -15.27
N LYS A 298 -29.41 11.31 -14.46
CA LYS A 298 -28.59 12.44 -14.92
C LYS A 298 -27.10 12.13 -14.99
N LEU A 299 -26.69 10.93 -14.58
CA LEU A 299 -25.29 10.54 -14.42
C LEU A 299 -24.48 11.62 -13.68
N SER A 300 -24.97 12.01 -12.50
CA SER A 300 -24.32 13.06 -11.70
C SER A 300 -24.18 12.68 -10.23
N MET A 301 -22.98 12.85 -9.69
CA MET A 301 -22.64 12.71 -8.28
C MET A 301 -22.54 14.09 -7.65
N LYS A 302 -23.39 14.38 -6.66
CA LYS A 302 -23.33 15.63 -5.90
C LYS A 302 -22.72 15.35 -4.54
N LEU A 303 -21.50 15.80 -4.34
CA LEU A 303 -20.81 15.76 -3.05
C LEU A 303 -21.50 16.74 -2.10
N LYS A 304 -21.65 16.34 -0.84
CA LYS A 304 -22.41 17.09 0.17
C LYS A 304 -21.56 17.47 1.37
N HIS A 305 -20.80 16.52 1.87
CA HIS A 305 -20.03 16.66 3.10
C HIS A 305 -18.66 16.05 2.89
N MET A 306 -17.64 16.64 3.49
CA MET A 306 -16.33 16.06 3.65
C MET A 306 -16.32 15.24 4.94
N VAL A 307 -16.00 13.95 4.86
CA VAL A 307 -15.92 13.03 5.99
C VAL A 307 -14.50 13.02 6.55
N VAL A 308 -13.50 13.06 5.64
CA VAL A 308 -12.06 13.14 5.92
C VAL A 308 -11.46 14.19 5.01
N GLY A 309 -10.54 15.00 5.53
CA GLY A 309 -9.85 16.09 4.81
C GLY A 309 -10.04 17.46 5.47
N GLU A 310 -10.83 17.54 6.54
CA GLU A 310 -10.98 18.70 7.41
C GLU A 310 -10.64 18.33 8.87
N MET A 311 -10.23 19.33 9.68
CA MET A 311 -9.90 19.09 11.08
C MET A 311 -11.02 18.34 11.84
N PRO A 312 -10.72 17.32 12.65
CA PRO A 312 -9.37 16.88 13.06
C PRO A 312 -8.74 15.80 12.16
N LEU A 313 -9.33 15.46 11.02
CA LEU A 313 -8.89 14.40 10.11
C LEU A 313 -8.31 15.00 8.81
N ASP A 314 -7.32 15.89 8.96
CA ASP A 314 -6.65 16.59 7.85
C ASP A 314 -5.13 16.36 7.85
N ASN A 315 -4.47 16.67 6.73
CA ASN A 315 -3.03 16.60 6.56
C ASN A 315 -2.41 15.21 6.88
N GLY A 316 -3.13 14.15 6.61
CA GLY A 316 -2.72 12.79 6.93
C GLY A 316 -3.35 11.74 6.03
N GLU A 317 -3.20 10.51 6.44
CA GLU A 317 -3.71 9.34 5.75
C GLU A 317 -4.83 8.65 6.51
N LEU A 318 -5.89 8.34 5.77
CA LEU A 318 -6.94 7.44 6.19
C LEU A 318 -6.52 6.01 5.84
N GLU A 319 -6.20 5.20 6.86
CA GLU A 319 -5.83 3.79 6.67
C GLU A 319 -7.04 2.94 6.31
N HIS A 320 -8.17 3.23 6.91
CA HIS A 320 -9.42 2.51 6.68
C HIS A 320 -10.63 3.33 7.10
N LEU A 321 -11.71 3.17 6.35
CA LEU A 321 -13.03 3.70 6.66
C LEU A 321 -14.03 2.56 6.56
N ASP A 322 -14.75 2.29 7.64
CA ASP A 322 -15.85 1.33 7.66
C ASP A 322 -17.17 2.08 7.93
N TYR A 323 -18.25 1.62 7.33
CA TYR A 323 -19.56 2.23 7.53
C TYR A 323 -20.56 1.25 8.12
N ASN A 324 -20.94 1.48 9.37
CA ASN A 324 -22.02 0.76 10.01
C ASN A 324 -23.37 1.35 9.58
N LYS A 325 -24.07 0.64 8.72
CA LYS A 325 -25.36 1.07 8.14
C LYS A 325 -26.48 1.12 9.18
N GLU A 326 -26.50 0.20 10.15
CA GLU A 326 -27.52 0.12 11.20
C GLU A 326 -27.46 1.35 12.13
N MET A 327 -26.26 1.72 12.54
CA MET A 327 -26.02 2.85 13.43
C MET A 327 -25.88 4.20 12.69
N ASP A 328 -25.71 4.19 11.39
CA ASP A 328 -25.42 5.36 10.54
C ASP A 328 -24.13 6.08 10.99
N ILE A 329 -23.07 5.30 11.24
CA ILE A 329 -21.78 5.77 11.78
C ILE A 329 -20.65 5.27 10.88
N PHE A 330 -19.71 6.17 10.57
CA PHE A 330 -18.40 5.77 10.06
C PHE A 330 -17.44 5.48 11.20
N THR A 331 -16.64 4.43 11.09
CA THR A 331 -15.43 4.24 11.90
C THR A 331 -14.21 4.37 11.00
N ALA A 332 -13.18 5.04 11.51
CA ALA A 332 -12.00 5.38 10.74
C ALA A 332 -10.72 5.13 11.54
N SER A 333 -9.66 4.75 10.86
CA SER A 333 -8.31 4.86 11.38
C SER A 333 -7.53 5.90 10.58
N PHE A 334 -6.93 6.86 11.29
CA PHE A 334 -6.28 8.01 10.67
C PHE A 334 -4.97 8.34 11.40
N SER A 335 -3.95 8.72 10.64
CA SER A 335 -2.66 9.18 11.16
C SER A 335 -2.11 10.36 10.35
N THR A 336 -1.12 11.06 10.90
CA THR A 336 -0.36 12.11 10.21
C THR A 336 1.13 11.81 10.32
N ALA A 337 1.97 12.66 9.77
CA ALA A 337 3.43 12.54 9.93
C ALA A 337 3.88 12.62 11.41
N THR A 338 3.12 13.28 12.29
CA THR A 338 3.48 13.53 13.70
C THR A 338 2.53 12.88 14.70
N SER A 339 1.37 12.42 14.25
CA SER A 339 0.36 11.78 15.10
C SER A 339 0.26 10.29 14.76
N PRO A 340 0.47 9.39 15.73
CA PRO A 340 0.20 7.96 15.56
C PRO A 340 -1.22 7.68 15.11
N SER A 341 -1.46 6.48 14.57
CA SER A 341 -2.80 6.06 14.16
C SER A 341 -3.77 6.03 15.33
N GLN A 342 -4.93 6.60 15.13
CA GLN A 342 -6.04 6.65 16.11
C GLN A 342 -7.31 6.10 15.48
N LEU A 343 -8.20 5.57 16.31
CA LEU A 343 -9.54 5.16 15.92
C LEU A 343 -10.54 6.27 16.21
N TYR A 344 -11.36 6.56 15.21
CA TYR A 344 -12.41 7.56 15.27
C TYR A 344 -13.76 6.97 14.91
N SER A 345 -14.83 7.58 15.42
CA SER A 345 -16.16 7.44 14.84
C SER A 345 -16.73 8.80 14.44
N ILE A 346 -17.50 8.82 13.37
CA ILE A 346 -18.12 10.01 12.80
C ILE A 346 -19.60 9.72 12.64
N GLU A 347 -20.45 10.39 13.45
CA GLU A 347 -21.90 10.27 13.32
C GLU A 347 -22.36 10.98 12.05
N ARG A 348 -22.95 10.26 11.11
CA ARG A 348 -23.33 10.81 9.82
C ARG A 348 -24.37 11.94 9.91
N LYS A 349 -25.29 11.90 10.87
CA LYS A 349 -26.30 12.96 11.09
C LYS A 349 -25.77 14.16 11.85
N LYS A 350 -24.71 13.99 12.63
CA LYS A 350 -24.06 15.03 13.46
C LYS A 350 -22.57 15.08 13.12
N ARG A 351 -22.25 15.55 11.93
CA ARG A 351 -20.92 15.49 11.37
C ARG A 351 -19.84 16.22 12.16
N ASP A 352 -20.22 17.20 12.93
CA ASP A 352 -19.31 17.88 13.87
C ASP A 352 -19.01 17.01 15.10
N PHE A 353 -19.65 15.84 15.22
CA PHE A 353 -19.47 14.93 16.34
C PHE A 353 -18.52 13.79 15.93
N ILE A 354 -17.22 14.08 16.04
CA ILE A 354 -16.15 13.11 15.84
C ILE A 354 -15.66 12.66 17.21
N VAL A 355 -15.72 11.35 17.48
CA VAL A 355 -15.23 10.76 18.71
C VAL A 355 -13.92 10.04 18.43
N MET A 356 -12.88 10.41 19.16
CA MET A 356 -11.60 9.70 19.17
C MET A 356 -11.66 8.62 20.27
N HIS A 357 -11.55 7.35 19.88
CA HIS A 357 -11.64 6.20 20.79
C HIS A 357 -10.31 5.79 21.40
N THR A 358 -9.20 6.17 20.78
CA THR A 358 -7.83 5.92 21.26
C THR A 358 -7.08 7.24 21.42
N ASN A 359 -6.00 7.22 22.19
CA ASN A 359 -5.17 8.42 22.41
C ASN A 359 -3.69 8.01 22.48
N GLU A 360 -3.24 7.37 21.40
CA GLU A 360 -1.85 6.97 21.27
C GLU A 360 -0.92 8.17 21.14
N LYS A 361 0.22 8.09 21.83
CA LYS A 361 1.24 9.15 21.82
C LYS A 361 2.62 8.55 21.81
N VAL A 362 3.53 9.27 21.19
CA VAL A 362 4.96 9.00 21.31
C VAL A 362 5.42 9.36 22.72
N LEU A 363 5.93 8.40 23.48
CA LEU A 363 6.31 8.62 24.87
C LEU A 363 7.63 9.36 25.00
N GLY A 364 7.62 10.41 25.81
CA GLY A 364 8.81 11.20 26.14
C GLY A 364 9.35 12.09 25.02
N ILE A 365 8.63 12.19 23.90
CA ILE A 365 8.96 13.10 22.80
C ILE A 365 7.71 13.96 22.53
N PRO A 366 7.74 15.26 22.87
CA PRO A 366 6.67 16.17 22.54
C PRO A 366 6.49 16.31 21.03
N GLU A 367 5.25 16.49 20.57
CA GLU A 367 4.90 16.56 19.15
C GLU A 367 5.67 17.66 18.40
N GLU A 368 5.93 18.80 19.03
CA GLU A 368 6.69 19.91 18.46
C GLU A 368 8.17 19.57 18.16
N LYS A 369 8.66 18.41 18.58
CA LYS A 369 9.98 17.88 18.21
C LYS A 369 9.95 16.96 17.01
N LEU A 370 8.76 16.53 16.60
CA LEU A 370 8.57 15.75 15.39
C LEU A 370 8.46 16.66 14.17
N SER A 371 8.89 16.15 13.03
CA SER A 371 8.86 16.91 11.77
C SER A 371 7.56 16.66 11.03
N LYS A 372 6.80 17.72 10.74
CA LYS A 372 5.56 17.64 9.94
C LYS A 372 5.84 17.38 8.46
N GLY A 373 7.09 17.61 8.03
CA GLY A 373 7.45 17.66 6.62
C GLY A 373 6.92 18.91 5.94
N GLU A 374 7.71 19.46 5.05
CA GLU A 374 7.31 20.58 4.19
C GLU A 374 7.26 20.13 2.73
N ASP A 375 6.47 20.82 1.91
CA ASP A 375 6.44 20.59 0.47
C ASP A 375 7.82 20.93 -0.12
N ALA A 376 8.43 19.96 -0.76
CA ALA A 376 9.70 20.06 -1.46
C ALA A 376 9.57 19.58 -2.92
N SER A 377 8.36 19.67 -3.48
CA SER A 377 8.07 19.34 -4.88
C SER A 377 8.98 20.14 -5.81
N PHE A 378 9.40 19.52 -6.90
CA PHE A 378 10.32 20.12 -7.86
C PHE A 378 9.96 19.75 -9.30
N THR A 379 10.54 20.48 -10.23
CA THR A 379 10.47 20.16 -11.66
C THR A 379 11.72 19.38 -12.04
N SER A 380 11.52 18.17 -12.59
CA SER A 380 12.59 17.27 -12.99
C SER A 380 13.26 17.73 -14.30
N PHE A 381 14.29 17.01 -14.73
CA PHE A 381 15.14 17.31 -15.88
C PHE A 381 14.37 17.47 -17.22
N ASP A 382 13.19 16.87 -17.33
CA ASP A 382 12.34 16.89 -18.53
C ASP A 382 11.06 17.74 -18.38
N GLY A 383 10.96 18.50 -17.30
CA GLY A 383 9.80 19.37 -17.02
C GLY A 383 8.68 18.70 -16.21
N LEU A 384 8.83 17.42 -15.84
CA LEU A 384 7.82 16.72 -15.03
C LEU A 384 7.84 17.25 -13.60
N ARG A 385 6.65 17.57 -13.04
CA ARG A 385 6.52 17.86 -11.60
C ARG A 385 6.70 16.57 -10.81
N ILE A 386 7.61 16.60 -9.85
CA ILE A 386 7.81 15.53 -8.87
C ILE A 386 7.32 16.04 -7.52
N SER A 387 6.36 15.36 -6.92
CA SER A 387 5.95 15.64 -5.55
C SER A 387 6.99 15.10 -4.57
N ALA A 388 7.35 15.87 -3.57
CA ALA A 388 8.33 15.47 -2.57
C ALA A 388 8.06 16.16 -1.24
N ARG A 389 8.52 15.55 -0.14
CA ARG A 389 8.53 16.16 1.19
C ARG A 389 9.94 16.21 1.75
N LEU A 390 10.24 17.30 2.46
CA LEU A 390 11.47 17.47 3.21
C LEU A 390 11.14 17.52 4.70
N TYR A 391 11.71 16.60 5.45
CA TYR A 391 11.60 16.52 6.90
C TYR A 391 12.89 17.03 7.54
N LEU A 392 12.79 18.14 8.29
CA LEU A 392 13.93 18.74 8.97
C LEU A 392 13.84 18.52 10.48
N PRO A 393 14.98 18.41 11.19
CA PRO A 393 14.99 18.43 12.63
C PRO A 393 14.32 19.68 13.17
N ALA A 394 13.49 19.56 14.19
CA ALA A 394 12.88 20.71 14.86
C ALA A 394 13.97 21.63 15.46
N GLU A 395 13.80 22.93 15.35
CA GLU A 395 14.75 23.93 15.87
C GLU A 395 15.05 23.76 17.37
N SER A 396 14.03 23.33 18.13
CA SER A 396 14.11 23.05 19.58
C SER A 396 15.09 21.92 19.94
N LEU A 397 15.52 21.09 18.96
CA LEU A 397 16.54 20.08 19.16
C LEU A 397 17.97 20.65 19.21
N GLY A 398 18.15 21.88 18.75
CA GLY A 398 19.39 22.64 18.89
C GLY A 398 20.52 22.30 17.94
N PHE A 399 20.27 21.50 16.91
CA PHE A 399 21.24 21.18 15.85
C PHE A 399 21.63 22.46 15.09
N LYS A 400 22.92 22.59 14.72
CA LYS A 400 23.47 23.78 14.06
C LYS A 400 24.05 23.46 12.70
N GLY A 401 23.97 24.42 11.78
CA GLY A 401 24.53 24.36 10.43
C GLY A 401 23.69 23.44 9.48
N PRO A 402 24.13 23.29 8.23
CA PRO A 402 23.48 22.44 7.26
C PRO A 402 23.45 20.98 7.71
N ARG A 403 22.31 20.35 7.56
CA ARG A 403 22.06 18.98 8.03
C ARG A 403 22.52 17.94 7.00
N PRO A 404 23.19 16.86 7.41
CA PRO A 404 23.42 15.74 6.52
C PRO A 404 22.08 15.16 6.07
N LEU A 405 22.05 14.69 4.83
CA LEU A 405 20.84 14.28 4.14
C LEU A 405 20.67 12.75 4.15
N VAL A 406 19.50 12.26 4.51
CA VAL A 406 19.06 10.91 4.18
C VAL A 406 18.00 11.01 3.07
N TYR A 407 18.26 10.37 1.97
CA TYR A 407 17.38 10.31 0.81
C TYR A 407 16.59 9.01 0.86
N TYR A 408 15.29 9.07 1.11
CA TYR A 408 14.42 7.90 1.25
C TYR A 408 13.66 7.63 -0.03
N ILE A 409 13.72 6.40 -0.54
CA ILE A 409 13.05 5.94 -1.76
C ILE A 409 12.04 4.86 -1.41
N HIS A 410 10.74 5.12 -1.69
CA HIS A 410 9.67 4.17 -1.41
C HIS A 410 9.67 2.95 -2.33
N GLY A 411 8.96 1.91 -1.93
CA GLY A 411 8.76 0.69 -2.71
C GLY A 411 7.67 0.80 -3.77
N GLY A 412 7.45 -0.27 -4.50
CA GLY A 412 6.46 -0.38 -5.57
C GLY A 412 7.08 -0.87 -6.87
N PRO A 413 7.38 -0.02 -7.90
CA PRO A 413 7.36 1.45 -7.96
C PRO A 413 5.98 2.10 -7.88
N GLN A 414 4.91 1.37 -8.22
CA GLN A 414 3.52 1.84 -8.12
C GLN A 414 3.09 1.90 -6.64
N GLY A 415 3.58 2.90 -5.95
CA GLY A 415 3.33 3.23 -4.55
C GLY A 415 3.49 4.72 -4.33
N GLN A 416 3.35 5.17 -3.09
CA GLN A 416 3.54 6.55 -2.69
C GLN A 416 3.95 6.61 -1.23
N GLU A 417 4.95 7.43 -0.92
CA GLU A 417 5.21 7.76 0.48
C GLU A 417 4.29 8.90 0.91
N ARG A 418 3.56 8.68 1.99
CA ARG A 418 2.51 9.56 2.49
C ARG A 418 2.78 9.99 3.93
N PRO A 419 2.20 11.10 4.44
CA PRO A 419 2.39 11.54 5.83
C PRO A 419 1.61 10.64 6.81
N ASN A 420 2.11 9.42 7.03
CA ASN A 420 1.44 8.34 7.73
C ASN A 420 2.34 7.70 8.78
N PHE A 421 2.01 7.86 10.05
CA PHE A 421 2.80 7.32 11.17
C PHE A 421 2.63 5.81 11.37
N ALA A 422 1.64 5.17 10.75
CA ALA A 422 1.28 3.79 11.04
C ALA A 422 2.40 2.78 10.70
N TRP A 423 3.08 2.96 9.56
CA TRP A 423 3.94 1.94 9.00
C TRP A 423 5.43 2.17 9.25
N PHE A 424 6.29 1.49 8.48
CA PHE A 424 7.74 1.45 8.72
C PHE A 424 8.42 2.80 8.48
N SER A 425 8.04 3.52 7.42
CA SER A 425 8.80 4.68 6.93
C SER A 425 8.77 5.88 7.86
N MET A 426 7.60 6.31 8.32
CA MET A 426 7.49 7.54 9.10
C MET A 426 8.19 7.46 10.46
N PRO A 427 8.09 6.38 11.26
CA PRO A 427 8.90 6.23 12.46
C PRO A 427 10.41 6.29 12.19
N LEU A 428 10.91 5.74 11.06
CA LEU A 428 12.29 5.89 10.64
C LEU A 428 12.64 7.35 10.31
N ILE A 429 11.80 8.02 9.52
CA ILE A 429 11.98 9.42 9.14
C ILE A 429 12.04 10.31 10.39
N GLN A 430 11.09 10.13 11.32
CA GLN A 430 11.08 10.88 12.58
C GLN A 430 12.31 10.55 13.44
N PHE A 431 12.75 9.30 13.50
CA PHE A 431 13.93 8.94 14.27
C PHE A 431 15.20 9.56 13.70
N LEU A 432 15.33 9.60 12.38
CA LEU A 432 16.44 10.27 11.71
C LEU A 432 16.45 11.78 11.98
N THR A 433 15.29 12.45 11.91
CA THR A 433 15.23 13.90 12.21
C THR A 433 15.57 14.19 13.67
N LEU A 434 15.11 13.36 14.61
CA LEU A 434 15.48 13.46 16.03
C LEU A 434 16.98 13.22 16.29
N ARG A 435 17.68 12.60 15.36
CA ARG A 435 19.15 12.35 15.39
C ARG A 435 19.94 13.39 14.58
N GLY A 436 19.26 14.43 14.02
CA GLY A 436 19.89 15.56 13.37
C GLY A 436 20.06 15.43 11.85
N PHE A 437 19.47 14.44 11.23
CA PHE A 437 19.43 14.33 9.77
C PHE A 437 18.25 15.12 9.17
N ALA A 438 18.45 15.69 8.01
CA ALA A 438 17.36 16.03 7.11
C ALA A 438 16.95 14.76 6.34
N VAL A 439 15.66 14.56 6.09
CA VAL A 439 15.18 13.43 5.29
C VAL A 439 14.38 13.96 4.11
N PHE A 440 14.78 13.62 2.89
CA PHE A 440 14.10 13.98 1.66
C PHE A 440 13.40 12.76 1.07
N VAL A 441 12.12 12.92 0.75
CA VAL A 441 11.22 11.83 0.35
C VAL A 441 10.47 12.23 -0.92
N PRO A 442 10.96 11.87 -2.10
CA PRO A 442 10.28 12.14 -3.36
C PRO A 442 9.36 10.98 -3.76
N ASN A 443 8.26 11.32 -4.40
CA ASN A 443 7.38 10.41 -5.14
C ASN A 443 7.66 10.59 -6.64
N VAL A 444 8.74 9.96 -7.12
CA VAL A 444 9.21 10.11 -8.51
C VAL A 444 8.25 9.46 -9.51
N ARG A 445 8.50 9.65 -10.82
CA ARG A 445 7.73 8.97 -11.88
C ARG A 445 7.62 7.48 -11.59
N GLY A 446 6.44 6.91 -11.83
CA GLY A 446 6.09 5.55 -11.42
C GLY A 446 5.25 5.49 -10.15
N SER A 447 5.29 6.53 -9.27
CA SER A 447 4.46 6.60 -8.08
C SER A 447 2.97 6.72 -8.44
N THR A 448 2.10 6.21 -7.55
CA THR A 448 0.64 6.45 -7.60
C THR A 448 0.29 7.81 -7.00
N GLY A 449 -0.95 8.26 -7.18
CA GLY A 449 -1.44 9.51 -6.60
C GLY A 449 -1.39 10.72 -7.54
N TYR A 450 -0.88 10.55 -8.77
CA TYR A 450 -0.67 11.66 -9.72
C TYR A 450 -1.18 11.36 -11.13
N GLY A 451 -2.02 10.36 -11.28
CA GLY A 451 -2.62 9.94 -12.53
C GLY A 451 -1.96 8.73 -13.18
N LEU A 452 -2.69 8.07 -14.06
CA LEU A 452 -2.25 6.83 -14.71
C LEU A 452 -1.00 7.02 -15.56
N SER A 453 -0.91 8.10 -16.31
CA SER A 453 0.27 8.38 -17.16
C SER A 453 1.55 8.58 -16.34
N TYR A 454 1.44 9.13 -15.13
CA TYR A 454 2.55 9.27 -14.20
C TYR A 454 3.01 7.91 -13.68
N THR A 455 2.07 7.08 -13.23
CA THR A 455 2.33 5.74 -12.70
C THR A 455 2.97 4.82 -13.74
N LYS A 456 2.56 4.92 -15.01
CA LYS A 456 3.08 4.08 -16.10
C LYS A 456 4.47 4.46 -16.62
N ARG A 457 5.03 5.59 -16.19
CA ARG A 457 6.35 6.06 -16.71
C ARG A 457 7.53 5.15 -16.39
N VAL A 458 7.34 4.14 -15.57
CA VAL A 458 8.35 3.13 -15.23
C VAL A 458 8.12 1.79 -15.91
N ASP A 459 7.04 1.63 -16.65
CA ASP A 459 6.81 0.40 -17.42
C ASP A 459 7.93 0.22 -18.42
N ARG A 460 8.62 -0.93 -18.35
CA ARG A 460 9.81 -1.25 -19.15
C ARG A 460 10.93 -0.21 -19.06
N ASP A 461 11.01 0.54 -17.95
CA ASP A 461 12.05 1.57 -17.76
C ASP A 461 12.58 1.66 -16.32
N TRP A 462 12.46 0.60 -15.52
CA TRP A 462 13.06 0.56 -14.19
C TRP A 462 14.56 0.91 -14.25
N GLY A 463 15.00 1.84 -13.39
CA GLY A 463 16.38 2.35 -13.37
C GLY A 463 16.75 3.20 -14.59
N GLY A 464 15.75 3.64 -15.36
CA GLY A 464 15.90 4.55 -16.49
C GLY A 464 15.67 6.01 -16.12
N GLN A 465 14.55 6.56 -16.57
CA GLN A 465 14.22 7.96 -16.30
C GLN A 465 13.83 8.22 -14.82
N ASP A 466 13.24 7.24 -14.15
CA ASP A 466 12.99 7.27 -12.71
C ASP A 466 14.26 7.51 -11.90
N ARG A 467 15.35 6.82 -12.24
CA ARG A 467 16.68 7.04 -11.68
C ARG A 467 17.17 8.48 -11.87
N LEU A 468 16.90 9.07 -13.02
CA LEU A 468 17.33 10.44 -13.35
C LEU A 468 16.57 11.52 -12.57
N ASP A 469 15.34 11.25 -12.12
CA ASP A 469 14.63 12.16 -11.20
C ASP A 469 15.39 12.31 -9.88
N HIS A 470 15.91 11.20 -9.32
CA HIS A 470 16.72 11.22 -8.10
C HIS A 470 18.06 11.96 -8.31
N VAL A 471 18.73 11.71 -9.45
CA VAL A 471 19.98 12.39 -9.80
C VAL A 471 19.76 13.90 -9.95
N HIS A 472 18.70 14.30 -10.65
CA HIS A 472 18.35 15.70 -10.82
C HIS A 472 18.06 16.39 -9.47
N ALA A 473 17.31 15.72 -8.60
CA ALA A 473 17.07 16.25 -7.24
C ALA A 473 18.38 16.50 -6.48
N MET A 474 19.31 15.53 -6.51
CA MET A 474 20.58 15.62 -5.80
C MET A 474 21.54 16.64 -6.39
N GLN A 475 21.55 16.85 -7.70
CA GLN A 475 22.52 17.72 -8.37
C GLN A 475 22.00 19.14 -8.56
N GLU A 476 20.71 19.33 -8.84
CA GLU A 476 20.15 20.59 -9.30
C GLU A 476 19.13 21.24 -8.33
N VAL A 477 18.53 20.44 -7.43
CA VAL A 477 17.46 20.94 -6.56
C VAL A 477 17.95 21.11 -5.13
N LEU A 478 18.34 20.03 -4.48
CA LEU A 478 18.71 20.00 -3.06
C LEU A 478 19.94 20.87 -2.70
N PRO A 479 20.96 21.04 -3.58
CA PRO A 479 22.08 21.94 -3.28
C PRO A 479 21.70 23.42 -3.14
N LYS A 480 20.52 23.82 -3.60
CA LYS A 480 20.02 25.20 -3.47
C LYS A 480 19.45 25.50 -2.08
N ASP A 481 19.10 24.47 -1.32
CA ASP A 481 18.65 24.63 0.06
C ASP A 481 19.84 24.65 1.01
N THR A 482 20.15 25.85 1.53
CA THR A 482 21.30 26.05 2.42
C THR A 482 21.19 25.38 3.78
N ARG A 483 20.04 24.80 4.11
CA ARG A 483 19.83 24.00 5.32
C ARG A 483 20.38 22.58 5.19
N LEU A 484 20.69 22.14 3.93
CA LEU A 484 21.13 20.78 3.61
C LEU A 484 22.63 20.74 3.30
N ASP A 485 23.29 19.68 3.72
CA ASP A 485 24.64 19.32 3.28
C ASP A 485 24.58 18.06 2.40
N VAL A 486 24.39 18.27 1.12
CA VAL A 486 24.30 17.18 0.11
C VAL A 486 25.61 16.42 -0.09
N ASN A 487 26.76 16.96 0.38
CA ASN A 487 28.03 16.26 0.36
C ASN A 487 28.12 15.18 1.46
N ARG A 488 27.24 15.24 2.44
CA ARG A 488 27.03 14.23 3.48
C ARG A 488 25.65 13.58 3.28
N ALA A 489 25.47 12.87 2.17
CA ALA A 489 24.21 12.23 1.82
C ALA A 489 24.28 10.71 1.90
N ALA A 490 23.23 10.08 2.42
CA ALA A 490 22.98 8.66 2.34
C ALA A 490 21.68 8.38 1.58
N VAL A 491 21.59 7.22 0.97
CA VAL A 491 20.37 6.74 0.30
C VAL A 491 19.86 5.48 0.98
N VAL A 492 18.55 5.39 1.16
CA VAL A 492 17.87 4.22 1.73
C VAL A 492 16.55 3.99 1.00
N GLY A 493 16.21 2.76 0.77
CA GLY A 493 14.92 2.41 0.20
C GLY A 493 14.54 0.97 0.46
N ARG A 494 13.24 0.69 0.31
CA ARG A 494 12.62 -0.62 0.57
C ARG A 494 12.03 -1.19 -0.72
N SER A 495 12.24 -2.51 -0.98
CA SER A 495 11.70 -3.20 -2.15
C SER A 495 12.22 -2.58 -3.46
N TYR A 496 11.37 -2.09 -4.34
CA TYR A 496 11.80 -1.28 -5.49
C TYR A 496 12.71 -0.10 -5.07
N GLY A 497 12.43 0.55 -3.92
CA GLY A 497 13.32 1.57 -3.36
C GLY A 497 14.70 1.02 -2.98
N GLY A 498 14.78 -0.24 -2.55
CA GLY A 498 16.05 -0.96 -2.34
C GLY A 498 16.79 -1.18 -3.65
N TYR A 499 16.09 -1.70 -4.67
CA TYR A 499 16.62 -1.79 -6.04
C TYR A 499 17.18 -0.44 -6.52
N MET A 500 16.40 0.64 -6.39
CA MET A 500 16.84 1.98 -6.80
C MET A 500 18.01 2.49 -5.96
N THR A 501 18.06 2.15 -4.66
CA THR A 501 19.22 2.44 -3.79
C THR A 501 20.50 1.79 -4.33
N LEU A 502 20.41 0.52 -4.75
CA LEU A 502 21.54 -0.20 -5.36
C LEU A 502 21.94 0.41 -6.72
N ILE A 503 20.99 0.79 -7.56
CA ILE A 503 21.22 1.50 -8.83
C ILE A 503 21.91 2.86 -8.58
N GLN A 504 21.44 3.62 -7.61
CA GLN A 504 22.04 4.90 -7.25
C GLN A 504 23.48 4.72 -6.71
N ALA A 505 23.71 3.77 -5.82
CA ALA A 505 25.03 3.48 -5.27
C ALA A 505 26.02 2.96 -6.33
N GLY A 506 25.53 2.23 -7.35
CA GLY A 506 26.34 1.74 -8.47
C GLY A 506 26.62 2.82 -9.50
N MET A 507 25.58 3.29 -10.18
CA MET A 507 25.72 4.19 -11.34
C MET A 507 26.07 5.65 -10.96
N HIS A 508 25.74 6.08 -9.74
CA HIS A 508 25.94 7.46 -9.25
C HIS A 508 26.66 7.49 -7.90
N SER A 509 27.66 6.63 -7.75
CA SER A 509 28.41 6.41 -6.51
C SER A 509 29.01 7.67 -5.90
N ASN A 510 29.29 8.70 -6.70
CA ASN A 510 29.82 9.98 -6.23
C ASN A 510 28.81 10.83 -5.42
N LEU A 511 27.52 10.54 -5.52
CA LEU A 511 26.47 11.26 -4.80
C LEU A 511 26.32 10.80 -3.34
N TRP A 512 26.78 9.58 -3.02
CA TRP A 512 26.41 8.90 -1.78
C TRP A 512 27.61 8.57 -0.91
N LYS A 513 27.49 8.84 0.39
CA LYS A 513 28.48 8.48 1.42
C LYS A 513 28.16 7.19 2.14
N ALA A 514 26.89 6.76 2.06
CA ALA A 514 26.41 5.48 2.60
C ALA A 514 25.13 5.09 1.85
N ALA A 515 24.83 3.80 1.80
CA ALA A 515 23.60 3.26 1.24
C ALA A 515 23.01 2.20 2.18
N CYS A 516 21.69 2.12 2.23
CA CYS A 516 20.98 1.06 2.93
C CYS A 516 19.94 0.43 2.02
N ASP A 517 20.20 -0.77 1.57
CA ASP A 517 19.26 -1.58 0.79
C ASP A 517 18.37 -2.40 1.72
N MET A 518 17.06 -2.29 1.53
CA MET A 518 16.08 -3.10 2.25
C MET A 518 15.24 -3.89 1.25
N PHE A 519 15.36 -5.20 1.24
CA PHE A 519 14.55 -6.12 0.40
C PHE A 519 14.63 -5.79 -1.10
N GLY A 520 15.73 -5.23 -1.59
CA GLY A 520 15.87 -4.81 -2.99
C GLY A 520 16.35 -5.96 -3.90
N PRO A 521 15.72 -6.19 -5.06
CA PRO A 521 16.28 -7.12 -6.06
C PRO A 521 17.57 -6.54 -6.64
N TYR A 522 18.66 -7.34 -6.63
CA TYR A 522 19.94 -6.92 -7.18
C TYR A 522 20.20 -7.42 -8.61
N ASP A 523 19.54 -8.51 -8.99
CA ASP A 523 19.61 -9.09 -10.33
C ASP A 523 18.19 -9.34 -10.84
N LEU A 524 17.74 -8.56 -11.83
CA LEU A 524 16.36 -8.64 -12.36
C LEU A 524 16.08 -9.97 -13.08
N LEU A 525 17.10 -10.72 -13.48
CA LEU A 525 16.92 -12.05 -14.05
C LEU A 525 16.54 -13.05 -12.96
N THR A 526 17.36 -13.16 -11.89
CA THR A 526 17.07 -14.06 -10.77
C THR A 526 15.80 -13.65 -10.02
N PHE A 527 15.56 -12.35 -9.89
CA PHE A 527 14.30 -11.82 -9.36
C PHE A 527 13.10 -12.32 -10.15
N SER A 528 13.13 -12.22 -11.49
CA SER A 528 12.03 -12.68 -12.37
C SER A 528 11.75 -14.18 -12.25
N GLU A 529 12.76 -14.98 -11.89
CA GLU A 529 12.62 -16.41 -11.65
C GLU A 529 12.03 -16.72 -10.26
N ARG A 530 12.40 -15.93 -9.25
CA ARG A 530 12.13 -16.19 -7.81
C ARG A 530 10.81 -15.61 -7.30
N ILE A 531 10.20 -14.64 -8.02
CA ILE A 531 8.89 -14.06 -7.64
C ILE A 531 7.76 -15.11 -7.66
N PRO A 532 6.63 -14.86 -6.97
CA PRO A 532 5.48 -15.75 -6.99
C PRO A 532 4.98 -16.05 -8.42
N GLU A 533 4.56 -17.29 -8.66
CA GLU A 533 4.15 -17.74 -10.00
C GLU A 533 3.06 -16.85 -10.62
N THR A 534 2.09 -16.41 -9.82
CA THR A 534 1.00 -15.53 -10.26
C THR A 534 1.45 -14.13 -10.67
N TRP A 535 2.65 -13.70 -10.26
CA TRP A 535 3.19 -12.40 -10.64
C TRP A 535 3.96 -12.41 -11.96
N LYS A 536 4.48 -13.57 -12.37
CA LYS A 536 5.31 -13.70 -13.58
C LYS A 536 4.64 -13.19 -14.85
N PRO A 537 3.35 -13.45 -15.15
CA PRO A 537 2.69 -12.91 -16.33
C PRO A 537 2.72 -11.37 -16.38
N TYR A 538 2.41 -10.71 -15.24
CA TYR A 538 2.46 -9.26 -15.12
C TYR A 538 3.87 -8.71 -15.36
N PHE A 539 4.89 -9.27 -14.68
CA PHE A 539 6.27 -8.78 -14.77
C PHE A 539 6.87 -8.99 -16.16
N LYS A 540 6.50 -10.04 -16.89
CA LYS A 540 6.90 -10.22 -18.30
C LYS A 540 6.44 -9.06 -19.19
N ILE A 541 5.30 -8.44 -18.89
CA ILE A 541 4.80 -7.28 -19.64
C ILE A 541 5.38 -5.98 -19.08
N ALA A 542 5.36 -5.79 -17.76
CA ALA A 542 5.69 -4.52 -17.11
C ALA A 542 7.18 -4.24 -17.02
N LEU A 543 8.00 -5.28 -16.86
CA LEU A 543 9.45 -5.17 -16.68
C LEU A 543 10.21 -5.66 -17.91
N GLY A 544 9.95 -6.90 -18.31
CA GLY A 544 10.59 -7.56 -19.46
C GLY A 544 10.52 -9.07 -19.33
N ASN A 545 10.52 -9.76 -20.48
CA ASN A 545 10.52 -11.22 -20.56
C ASN A 545 11.95 -11.75 -20.73
N PRO A 546 12.54 -12.41 -19.71
CA PRO A 546 13.91 -12.94 -19.80
C PRO A 546 14.10 -14.03 -20.86
N GLU A 547 13.03 -14.62 -21.40
CA GLU A 547 13.07 -15.61 -22.46
C GLU A 547 13.32 -14.99 -23.86
N ILE A 548 13.15 -13.67 -23.99
CA ILE A 548 13.39 -12.91 -25.23
C ILE A 548 14.81 -12.32 -25.16
N PRO A 549 15.71 -12.64 -26.11
CA PRO A 549 17.14 -12.24 -26.01
C PRO A 549 17.37 -10.74 -25.81
N GLU A 550 16.62 -9.89 -26.51
CA GLU A 550 16.76 -8.43 -26.40
C GLU A 550 16.29 -7.93 -25.01
N GLU A 551 15.22 -8.51 -24.48
CA GLU A 551 14.69 -8.16 -23.16
C GLU A 551 15.55 -8.74 -22.04
N HIS A 552 16.15 -9.93 -22.23
CA HIS A 552 17.16 -10.49 -21.33
C HIS A 552 18.36 -9.53 -21.19
N HIS A 553 18.88 -9.03 -22.30
CA HIS A 553 19.98 -8.07 -22.27
C HIS A 553 19.58 -6.77 -21.56
N PHE A 554 18.38 -6.26 -21.84
CA PHE A 554 17.83 -5.10 -21.14
C PHE A 554 17.74 -5.31 -19.62
N LEU A 555 17.23 -6.47 -19.16
CA LEU A 555 17.16 -6.80 -17.73
C LEU A 555 18.55 -6.85 -17.09
N MET A 556 19.56 -7.39 -17.78
CA MET A 556 20.95 -7.37 -17.31
C MET A 556 21.49 -5.94 -17.17
N GLU A 557 21.26 -5.07 -18.16
CA GLU A 557 21.69 -3.66 -18.11
C GLU A 557 20.99 -2.87 -17.00
N ARG A 558 19.76 -3.24 -16.64
CA ARG A 558 18.99 -2.59 -15.58
C ARG A 558 19.22 -3.22 -14.21
N SER A 559 19.93 -4.33 -14.12
CA SER A 559 20.26 -4.98 -12.86
C SER A 559 21.38 -4.26 -12.10
N PRO A 560 21.21 -3.95 -10.81
CA PRO A 560 22.29 -3.44 -9.96
C PRO A 560 23.56 -4.28 -10.02
N LYS A 561 23.44 -5.59 -10.21
CA LYS A 561 24.54 -6.55 -10.37
C LYS A 561 25.58 -6.08 -11.40
N SER A 562 25.14 -5.48 -12.50
CA SER A 562 26.04 -4.97 -13.57
C SER A 562 26.94 -3.83 -13.09
N TYR A 563 26.62 -3.16 -11.98
CA TYR A 563 27.28 -1.96 -11.48
C TYR A 563 27.97 -2.13 -10.12
N LEU A 564 28.03 -3.35 -9.56
CA LEU A 564 28.65 -3.63 -8.25
C LEU A 564 30.09 -3.14 -8.16
N HIS A 565 30.85 -3.22 -9.26
CA HIS A 565 32.25 -2.77 -9.31
C HIS A 565 32.38 -1.25 -9.12
N GLN A 566 31.35 -0.46 -9.43
CA GLN A 566 31.33 1.00 -9.31
C GLN A 566 30.89 1.48 -7.93
N MET A 567 30.31 0.63 -7.10
CA MET A 567 29.90 0.97 -5.74
C MET A 567 31.11 1.30 -4.88
N THR A 568 31.13 2.50 -4.31
CA THR A 568 32.25 3.01 -3.50
C THR A 568 31.90 3.27 -2.04
N CYS A 569 30.63 3.57 -1.77
CA CYS A 569 30.18 3.83 -0.40
C CYS A 569 29.95 2.54 0.39
N PRO A 570 30.11 2.58 1.73
CA PRO A 570 29.68 1.51 2.62
C PRO A 570 28.18 1.23 2.47
N MET A 571 27.77 -0.04 2.63
CA MET A 571 26.39 -0.46 2.46
C MET A 571 25.91 -1.32 3.62
N LEU A 572 24.66 -1.07 4.05
CA LEU A 572 23.91 -1.95 4.93
C LEU A 572 22.82 -2.62 4.09
N VAL A 573 22.74 -3.95 4.15
CA VAL A 573 21.67 -4.74 3.50
C VAL A 573 20.79 -5.34 4.59
N ILE A 574 19.47 -5.18 4.44
CA ILE A 574 18.45 -5.67 5.39
C ILE A 574 17.47 -6.57 4.64
N GLN A 575 17.19 -7.75 5.21
CA GLN A 575 16.36 -8.75 4.56
C GLN A 575 15.53 -9.56 5.57
N GLY A 576 14.30 -9.91 5.20
CA GLY A 576 13.51 -10.94 5.88
C GLY A 576 13.75 -12.32 5.29
N ARG A 577 13.92 -13.33 6.13
CA ARG A 577 14.20 -14.71 5.69
C ARG A 577 13.07 -15.32 4.87
N ASN A 578 11.83 -14.98 5.24
CA ASN A 578 10.61 -15.58 4.67
C ASN A 578 10.00 -14.73 3.54
N ASP A 579 10.74 -13.74 3.02
CA ASP A 579 10.26 -12.84 1.98
C ASP A 579 9.93 -13.60 0.67
N PRO A 580 8.64 -13.64 0.26
CA PRO A 580 8.25 -14.33 -0.96
C PRO A 580 8.33 -13.44 -2.21
N ARG A 581 8.51 -12.13 -2.05
CA ARG A 581 8.54 -11.15 -3.15
C ARG A 581 9.94 -10.95 -3.68
N VAL A 582 10.89 -10.73 -2.75
CA VAL A 582 12.32 -10.64 -3.02
C VAL A 582 13.03 -11.67 -2.15
N ALA A 583 13.30 -12.83 -2.72
CA ALA A 583 13.86 -13.95 -1.99
C ALA A 583 15.17 -13.56 -1.26
N ALA A 584 15.36 -14.05 -0.04
CA ALA A 584 16.54 -13.73 0.76
C ALA A 584 17.87 -14.01 0.03
N ALA A 585 17.87 -14.94 -0.91
CA ALA A 585 18.98 -15.22 -1.79
C ALA A 585 19.43 -14.00 -2.63
N GLU A 586 18.55 -13.06 -2.98
CA GLU A 586 18.94 -11.82 -3.68
C GLU A 586 19.93 -11.00 -2.82
N SER A 587 19.63 -10.84 -1.54
CA SER A 587 20.48 -10.11 -0.61
C SER A 587 21.76 -10.89 -0.25
N GLU A 588 21.68 -12.20 -0.10
CA GLU A 588 22.84 -13.06 0.19
C GLU A 588 23.83 -13.06 -0.98
N ASP A 589 23.34 -13.28 -2.20
CA ASP A 589 24.14 -13.23 -3.43
C ASP A 589 24.82 -11.85 -3.61
N LEU A 590 24.06 -10.75 -3.42
CA LEU A 590 24.59 -9.38 -3.44
C LEU A 590 25.74 -9.18 -2.46
N VAL A 591 25.56 -9.59 -1.23
CA VAL A 591 26.55 -9.40 -0.15
C VAL A 591 27.80 -10.21 -0.42
N ASP A 592 27.67 -11.44 -0.86
CA ASP A 592 28.81 -12.31 -1.17
C ASP A 592 29.63 -11.75 -2.35
N GLU A 593 28.97 -11.32 -3.43
CA GLU A 593 29.67 -10.69 -4.57
C GLU A 593 30.38 -9.38 -4.17
N LEU A 594 29.79 -8.55 -3.31
CA LEU A 594 30.41 -7.31 -2.84
C LEU A 594 31.60 -7.58 -1.89
N ARG A 595 31.50 -8.60 -1.02
CA ARG A 595 32.61 -9.02 -0.14
C ARG A 595 33.80 -9.56 -0.94
N GLU A 596 33.55 -10.36 -1.98
CA GLU A 596 34.58 -10.84 -2.91
C GLU A 596 35.30 -9.68 -3.59
N LYS A 597 34.60 -8.57 -3.85
CA LYS A 597 35.17 -7.34 -4.41
C LYS A 597 35.80 -6.42 -3.36
N GLY A 598 35.89 -6.86 -2.10
CA GLY A 598 36.50 -6.10 -0.99
C GLY A 598 35.71 -4.85 -0.58
N LYS A 599 34.39 -4.80 -0.83
CA LYS A 599 33.55 -3.67 -0.44
C LYS A 599 33.17 -3.72 1.05
N ASP A 600 32.96 -2.54 1.67
CA ASP A 600 32.48 -2.40 3.06
C ASP A 600 30.96 -2.64 3.09
N ILE A 601 30.55 -3.83 3.51
CA ILE A 601 29.15 -4.26 3.49
C ILE A 601 28.76 -5.00 4.77
N GLU A 602 27.65 -4.59 5.35
CA GLU A 602 26.99 -5.21 6.50
C GLU A 602 25.67 -5.87 6.06
N LEU A 603 25.37 -7.06 6.61
CA LEU A 603 24.12 -7.79 6.33
C LEU A 603 23.36 -8.04 7.63
N LEU A 604 22.07 -7.69 7.63
CA LEU A 604 21.14 -7.95 8.73
C LEU A 604 19.94 -8.76 8.20
N ILE A 605 19.84 -10.02 8.57
CA ILE A 605 18.70 -10.88 8.23
C ILE A 605 17.82 -11.09 9.45
N PHE A 606 16.52 -10.91 9.29
CA PHE A 606 15.51 -11.26 10.29
C PHE A 606 14.87 -12.60 9.94
N GLU A 607 15.19 -13.63 10.74
CA GLU A 607 14.79 -15.04 10.48
C GLU A 607 13.27 -15.27 10.55
N ASN A 608 12.52 -14.35 11.13
CA ASN A 608 11.10 -14.45 11.38
C ASN A 608 10.28 -13.28 10.79
N GLU A 609 10.81 -12.62 9.76
CA GLU A 609 10.14 -11.58 8.98
C GLU A 609 10.09 -11.96 7.50
N GLY A 610 9.15 -11.34 6.78
CA GLY A 610 8.99 -11.42 5.34
C GLY A 610 9.43 -10.16 4.62
N HIS A 611 8.56 -9.61 3.75
CA HIS A 611 8.82 -8.39 2.97
C HIS A 611 8.66 -7.10 3.76
N ASP A 612 8.61 -7.17 5.07
CA ASP A 612 8.55 -6.03 6.00
C ASP A 612 9.18 -6.40 7.35
N VAL A 613 9.45 -5.40 8.19
CA VAL A 613 9.89 -5.58 9.57
C VAL A 613 8.76 -5.17 10.50
N LEU A 614 7.96 -6.13 10.94
CA LEU A 614 6.72 -5.89 11.71
C LEU A 614 6.85 -6.13 13.19
N LYS A 615 7.65 -7.14 13.59
CA LYS A 615 7.80 -7.51 15.00
C LYS A 615 8.52 -6.40 15.75
N HIS A 616 7.99 -6.04 16.89
CA HIS A 616 8.46 -4.90 17.69
C HIS A 616 9.97 -4.93 17.98
N GLU A 617 10.49 -6.09 18.38
CA GLU A 617 11.92 -6.25 18.70
C GLU A 617 12.80 -6.13 17.45
N ASN A 618 12.33 -6.66 16.32
CA ASN A 618 13.02 -6.55 15.04
C ASN A 618 13.00 -5.09 14.54
N ARG A 619 11.90 -4.37 14.71
CA ARG A 619 11.82 -2.93 14.39
C ARG A 619 12.83 -2.11 15.20
N ILE A 620 12.94 -2.36 16.51
CA ILE A 620 13.96 -1.69 17.36
C ILE A 620 15.37 -1.94 16.79
N THR A 621 15.69 -3.19 16.50
CA THR A 621 17.00 -3.57 15.94
C THR A 621 17.24 -2.93 14.59
N CYS A 622 16.26 -2.98 13.69
CA CYS A 622 16.34 -2.45 12.33
C CYS A 622 16.58 -0.94 12.31
N TYR A 623 15.74 -0.18 13.02
CA TYR A 623 15.86 1.29 13.03
C TYR A 623 17.15 1.78 13.65
N ASN A 624 17.62 1.14 14.74
CA ASN A 624 18.91 1.46 15.34
C ASN A 624 20.04 1.13 14.37
N ALA A 625 20.03 -0.03 13.72
CA ALA A 625 21.05 -0.42 12.74
C ALA A 625 21.17 0.62 11.61
N ILE A 626 20.05 1.04 11.01
CA ILE A 626 20.04 2.06 9.95
C ILE A 626 20.60 3.38 10.47
N THR A 627 20.09 3.86 11.60
CA THR A 627 20.45 5.18 12.13
C THR A 627 21.89 5.24 12.59
N ASP A 628 22.38 4.23 13.29
CA ASP A 628 23.77 4.15 13.74
C ASP A 628 24.73 3.99 12.57
N PHE A 629 24.34 3.21 11.55
CA PHE A 629 25.10 3.07 10.31
C PHE A 629 25.30 4.40 9.62
N PHE A 630 24.24 5.22 9.50
CA PHE A 630 24.33 6.55 8.91
C PHE A 630 25.06 7.54 9.81
N ALA A 631 24.81 7.53 11.13
CA ALA A 631 25.45 8.44 12.07
C ALA A 631 26.98 8.29 12.07
N LYS A 632 27.48 7.06 12.01
CA LYS A 632 28.91 6.75 11.92
C LYS A 632 29.56 7.33 10.66
N ARG A 633 28.82 7.47 9.56
CA ARG A 633 29.35 7.83 8.25
C ARG A 633 29.07 9.28 7.83
N LEU A 634 28.02 9.88 8.35
CA LEU A 634 27.60 11.23 7.97
C LEU A 634 27.80 12.27 9.08
N ASN A 635 28.00 11.86 10.33
CA ASN A 635 28.23 12.70 11.50
C ASN A 635 27.20 13.84 11.61
N PRO A 636 25.95 13.57 12.00
CA PRO A 636 24.82 14.51 12.04
C PRO A 636 24.92 15.60 13.10
#